data_45c620b36ee17c001193c9755fde8225
#
_entry.id   45c620b36ee17c001193c9755fde8225
#
_cell.length_a   1.000
_cell.length_b   1.000
_cell.length_c   1.000
_cell.angle_alpha   90.00
_cell.angle_beta   90.00
_cell.angle_gamma   90.00
#
_symmetry.space_group_name_H-M   'P 1'
#
loop_
_entity.id
_entity.type
_entity.pdbx_description
1 polymer ?
#
loop_
_entity_poly.entity_id
_entity_poly.type
_entity_poly.pdbx_seq_one_letter_code
_entity_poly.pdbx_strand_id
1 'polypeptide(L)'
;MAETIITTEYSEEMQRSYMNYSMSVITARAIPDARDGLKPVQRRVLYDMGELHLGHDKPHRKSARIVGDTMGKYHPHGDSSIYETLVVLSQSFKKGMPLVDGHGNFGSIEGDGAAAMRYTEARLQKFAEEVYLKDLDKTVRFVPNYDETEKEPEVLPVRVPNLLINGAEGIAVGMSTSIPPHNLGEVIDTVMAYIDQPEMETEALLSVLKGPDFPTGGIIANKSELPAIYETGTGRIKLRARMEVELGKRRSDRDKLVITEIPYTMIGAGINKCLSDIADLVESKKLADVVDISNQSNKEGIRIVLELKKDADIEKIQNILYKKTKLEDTFGVNMLAIANGRPETLNLKGILKNYLDFQYENNTRKYQVLLEKEQEKKEIKEGLITACDCIDLIIAILRGSKNLKDAKACLMEGDISKIQFRTPGFEEDAKKLHFTEKQASAILEMRLYKLIGLEILALQKEYKETLRKIKEYQKILGSREAMDEVIKEDLQSIKEEFAVERRTKIEDGREAVYDEAAESARPGVFVLDKFGYCKILEPSIYERNRETVDTENVYVLPCHTTDKIGLFTDLGAFHQVKVTEIPFGKLRDKGVPIDNLSKFDATKERPVCVVNAAQLKGQKLLFATKDAMIKIVPGGEFETNNRTVAATKLQENDMLLSVQPADGMKEAVIQTTSGIFLRFPIEEISEMKKNAKGVRGIKLGRTESLEAIHLLDGTEDDPIVMYKEKPVHLSRLKIGHRDGKGSRARS
;
A
#
# COMPACT_ATOMS: atom_id res chain seq x y z
N MET A 1 -48.97 20.36 -16.94
CA MET A 1 -47.55 20.74 -16.82
C MET A 1 -46.85 20.27 -18.09
N ALA A 2 -46.17 21.15 -18.81
CA ALA A 2 -45.43 20.76 -20.01
C ALA A 2 -44.18 19.99 -19.56
N GLU A 3 -44.04 18.76 -20.00
CA GLU A 3 -42.80 17.98 -19.81
C GLU A 3 -41.68 18.65 -20.61
N THR A 4 -40.66 19.10 -19.91
CA THR A 4 -39.43 19.60 -20.55
C THR A 4 -38.49 18.42 -20.74
N ILE A 5 -38.37 17.94 -21.98
CA ILE A 5 -37.40 16.90 -22.34
C ILE A 5 -36.03 17.56 -22.49
N ILE A 6 -35.09 17.20 -21.61
CA ILE A 6 -33.68 17.62 -21.69
C ILE A 6 -32.92 16.48 -22.35
N THR A 7 -32.36 16.74 -23.53
CA THR A 7 -31.44 15.80 -24.20
C THR A 7 -30.03 16.06 -23.71
N THR A 8 -29.38 15.02 -23.15
CA THR A 8 -27.98 15.08 -22.70
C THR A 8 -27.20 14.02 -23.46
N GLU A 9 -25.99 14.34 -23.91
CA GLU A 9 -25.08 13.39 -24.51
C GLU A 9 -24.66 12.33 -23.45
N TYR A 10 -24.74 11.05 -23.85
CA TYR A 10 -24.41 9.94 -22.94
C TYR A 10 -22.98 10.01 -22.39
N SER A 11 -22.02 10.41 -23.24
CA SER A 11 -20.62 10.57 -22.87
C SER A 11 -20.41 11.66 -21.80
N GLU A 12 -21.13 12.79 -21.93
CA GLU A 12 -21.06 13.91 -20.96
C GLU A 12 -21.66 13.52 -19.62
N GLU A 13 -22.83 12.84 -19.64
CA GLU A 13 -23.48 12.38 -18.42
C GLU A 13 -22.63 11.33 -17.69
N MET A 14 -22.04 10.40 -18.44
CA MET A 14 -21.12 9.40 -17.86
C MET A 14 -19.87 10.04 -17.25
N GLN A 15 -19.25 11.01 -17.92
CA GLN A 15 -18.11 11.73 -17.39
C GLN A 15 -18.46 12.49 -16.11
N ARG A 16 -19.58 13.22 -16.11
CA ARG A 16 -20.06 13.98 -14.95
C ARG A 16 -20.36 13.06 -13.76
N SER A 17 -21.10 11.99 -13.99
CA SER A 17 -21.47 11.02 -12.97
C SER A 17 -20.25 10.30 -12.42
N TYR A 18 -19.30 9.92 -13.28
CA TYR A 18 -18.06 9.26 -12.87
C TYR A 18 -17.14 10.21 -12.07
N MET A 19 -17.06 11.48 -12.47
CA MET A 19 -16.33 12.49 -11.69
C MET A 19 -16.93 12.67 -10.29
N ASN A 20 -18.25 12.81 -10.18
CA ASN A 20 -18.92 12.95 -8.88
C ASN A 20 -18.70 11.72 -8.00
N TYR A 21 -18.83 10.52 -8.56
CA TYR A 21 -18.52 9.28 -7.85
C TYR A 21 -17.04 9.22 -7.42
N SER A 22 -16.11 9.54 -8.32
CA SER A 22 -14.68 9.52 -8.02
C SER A 22 -14.32 10.51 -6.90
N MET A 23 -14.86 11.73 -6.95
CA MET A 23 -14.66 12.72 -5.90
C MET A 23 -15.20 12.24 -4.56
N SER A 24 -16.40 11.63 -4.54
CA SER A 24 -16.98 11.06 -3.32
C SER A 24 -16.11 9.93 -2.75
N VAL A 25 -15.60 9.04 -3.59
CA VAL A 25 -14.71 7.96 -3.14
C VAL A 25 -13.39 8.50 -2.58
N ILE A 26 -12.85 9.57 -3.17
CA ILE A 26 -11.60 10.20 -2.72
C ILE A 26 -11.83 10.90 -1.38
N THR A 27 -12.80 11.83 -1.31
CA THR A 27 -12.94 12.74 -0.17
C THR A 27 -13.72 12.14 1.00
N ALA A 28 -14.65 11.21 0.74
CA ALA A 28 -15.59 10.71 1.73
C ALA A 28 -15.52 9.20 2.00
N ARG A 29 -14.49 8.48 1.50
CA ARG A 29 -14.39 7.03 1.71
C ARG A 29 -12.98 6.49 1.94
N ALA A 30 -12.07 6.66 0.95
CA ALA A 30 -10.82 5.89 0.90
C ALA A 30 -9.61 6.60 1.48
N ILE A 31 -9.54 7.94 1.36
CA ILE A 31 -8.39 8.73 1.77
C ILE A 31 -8.63 9.35 3.15
N PRO A 32 -7.65 9.31 4.07
CA PRO A 32 -7.78 9.90 5.41
C PRO A 32 -7.70 11.43 5.36
N ASP A 33 -8.33 12.10 6.33
CA ASP A 33 -8.16 13.53 6.55
C ASP A 33 -6.80 13.80 7.23
N ALA A 34 -6.08 14.82 6.77
CA ALA A 34 -4.76 15.17 7.31
C ALA A 34 -4.81 15.66 8.77
N ARG A 35 -5.98 16.18 9.23
CA ARG A 35 -6.17 16.74 10.57
C ARG A 35 -6.25 15.65 11.66
N ASP A 36 -7.07 14.61 11.44
CA ASP A 36 -7.29 13.53 12.41
C ASP A 36 -6.72 12.18 11.98
N GLY A 37 -6.22 12.06 10.74
CA GLY A 37 -5.65 10.84 10.20
C GLY A 37 -6.65 9.69 10.03
N LEU A 38 -7.95 9.98 10.01
CA LEU A 38 -9.02 8.99 9.97
C LEU A 38 -9.78 9.03 8.65
N LYS A 39 -10.22 7.86 8.20
CA LYS A 39 -11.26 7.75 7.17
C LYS A 39 -12.63 8.02 7.79
N PRO A 40 -13.63 8.46 7.00
CA PRO A 40 -14.96 8.75 7.53
C PRO A 40 -15.59 7.61 8.33
N VAL A 41 -15.48 6.35 7.86
CA VAL A 41 -16.02 5.20 8.57
C VAL A 41 -15.33 4.97 9.93
N GLN A 42 -14.02 5.17 10.00
CA GLN A 42 -13.26 5.03 11.26
C GLN A 42 -13.67 6.09 12.26
N ARG A 43 -13.79 7.34 11.80
CA ARG A 43 -14.24 8.47 12.64
C ARG A 43 -15.62 8.24 13.21
N ARG A 44 -16.56 7.77 12.38
CA ARG A 44 -17.94 7.51 12.77
C ARG A 44 -18.08 6.36 13.76
N VAL A 45 -17.31 5.28 13.58
CA VAL A 45 -17.28 4.16 14.53
C VAL A 45 -16.77 4.62 15.91
N LEU A 46 -15.67 5.37 15.95
CA LEU A 46 -15.10 5.85 17.21
C LEU A 46 -16.03 6.86 17.90
N TYR A 47 -16.63 7.76 17.12
CA TYR A 47 -17.60 8.73 17.65
C TYR A 47 -18.84 8.04 18.24
N ASP A 48 -19.43 7.10 17.50
CA ASP A 48 -20.59 6.34 17.94
C ASP A 48 -20.30 5.52 19.22
N MET A 49 -19.11 4.90 19.29
CA MET A 49 -18.69 4.21 20.52
C MET A 49 -18.59 5.18 21.71
N GLY A 50 -18.19 6.43 21.50
CA GLY A 50 -18.20 7.49 22.50
C GLY A 50 -19.63 7.84 22.95
N GLU A 51 -20.55 8.06 22.00
CA GLU A 51 -21.96 8.34 22.26
C GLU A 51 -22.68 7.19 23.00
N LEU A 52 -22.32 5.95 22.65
CA LEU A 52 -22.80 4.77 23.35
C LEU A 52 -22.16 4.58 24.75
N HIS A 53 -21.29 5.49 25.17
CA HIS A 53 -20.56 5.46 26.44
C HIS A 53 -19.78 4.15 26.68
N LEU A 54 -19.12 3.66 25.62
CA LEU A 54 -18.31 2.45 25.65
C LEU A 54 -16.83 2.75 26.00
N GLY A 55 -16.60 3.51 27.07
CA GLY A 55 -15.27 3.83 27.57
C GLY A 55 -14.49 2.60 28.02
N HIS A 56 -13.18 2.75 28.15
CA HIS A 56 -12.24 1.68 28.52
C HIS A 56 -12.52 1.03 29.88
N ASP A 57 -13.20 1.74 30.79
CA ASP A 57 -13.60 1.29 32.12
C ASP A 57 -14.99 0.63 32.14
N LYS A 58 -15.73 0.63 31.02
CA LYS A 58 -17.06 0.08 30.90
C LYS A 58 -17.04 -1.36 30.37
N PRO A 59 -18.12 -2.14 30.61
CA PRO A 59 -18.24 -3.47 30.01
C PRO A 59 -18.24 -3.44 28.48
N HIS A 60 -17.64 -4.44 27.86
CA HIS A 60 -17.74 -4.65 26.41
C HIS A 60 -19.21 -4.81 25.98
N ARG A 61 -19.52 -4.41 24.76
CA ARG A 61 -20.84 -4.57 24.13
C ARG A 61 -20.70 -5.32 22.80
N LYS A 62 -21.76 -6.05 22.43
CA LYS A 62 -21.80 -6.78 21.17
C LYS A 62 -21.43 -5.88 19.99
N SER A 63 -20.49 -6.31 19.19
CA SER A 63 -20.07 -5.58 17.99
C SER A 63 -21.23 -5.28 17.05
N ALA A 64 -22.20 -6.20 16.96
CA ALA A 64 -23.41 -6.01 16.16
C ALA A 64 -24.25 -4.79 16.60
N ARG A 65 -24.22 -4.40 17.90
CA ARG A 65 -24.90 -3.20 18.38
C ARG A 65 -24.18 -1.94 17.89
N ILE A 66 -22.85 -1.91 18.00
CA ILE A 66 -22.04 -0.78 17.56
C ILE A 66 -22.23 -0.59 16.06
N VAL A 67 -22.08 -1.67 15.28
CA VAL A 67 -22.26 -1.65 13.81
C VAL A 67 -23.66 -1.16 13.43
N GLY A 68 -24.70 -1.65 14.10
CA GLY A 68 -26.08 -1.25 13.81
C GLY A 68 -26.37 0.21 14.12
N ASP A 69 -25.87 0.74 15.24
CA ASP A 69 -26.04 2.15 15.63
C ASP A 69 -25.27 3.08 14.67
N THR A 70 -24.00 2.78 14.42
CA THR A 70 -23.16 3.52 13.46
C THR A 70 -23.80 3.55 12.07
N MET A 71 -24.32 2.42 11.59
CA MET A 71 -24.97 2.31 10.29
C MET A 71 -26.24 3.14 10.21
N GLY A 72 -27.07 3.07 11.27
CA GLY A 72 -28.35 3.76 11.28
C GLY A 72 -28.25 5.26 11.43
N LYS A 73 -27.26 5.77 12.18
CA LYS A 73 -27.14 7.20 12.50
C LYS A 73 -26.15 7.94 11.61
N TYR A 74 -25.01 7.32 11.28
CA TYR A 74 -23.88 8.09 10.72
C TYR A 74 -23.35 7.56 9.40
N HIS A 75 -23.34 6.23 9.18
CA HIS A 75 -22.66 5.65 8.03
C HIS A 75 -23.57 4.77 7.17
N PRO A 76 -24.28 5.32 6.16
CA PRO A 76 -25.28 4.61 5.38
C PRO A 76 -24.68 3.65 4.35
N HIS A 77 -23.88 2.69 4.80
CA HIS A 77 -23.22 1.68 3.98
C HIS A 77 -23.36 0.28 4.60
N GLY A 78 -22.88 -0.76 3.92
CA GLY A 78 -23.00 -2.14 4.38
C GLY A 78 -22.35 -2.39 5.74
N ASP A 79 -23.04 -3.17 6.57
CA ASP A 79 -22.64 -3.58 7.91
C ASP A 79 -21.25 -4.27 7.93
N SER A 80 -20.93 -5.05 6.91
CA SER A 80 -19.65 -5.73 6.77
C SER A 80 -18.48 -4.77 6.74
N SER A 81 -18.59 -3.63 6.03
CA SER A 81 -17.51 -2.64 5.95
C SER A 81 -17.27 -1.91 7.27
N ILE A 82 -18.36 -1.66 8.04
CA ILE A 82 -18.30 -1.05 9.37
C ILE A 82 -17.65 -2.04 10.34
N TYR A 83 -18.08 -3.32 10.30
CA TYR A 83 -17.53 -4.35 11.16
C TYR A 83 -16.04 -4.62 10.86
N GLU A 84 -15.65 -4.73 9.60
CA GLU A 84 -14.23 -4.87 9.22
C GLU A 84 -13.39 -3.69 9.71
N THR A 85 -13.93 -2.47 9.67
CA THR A 85 -13.25 -1.30 10.24
C THR A 85 -13.07 -1.44 11.75
N LEU A 86 -14.11 -1.83 12.48
CA LEU A 86 -14.04 -2.09 13.92
C LEU A 86 -12.97 -3.15 14.25
N VAL A 87 -12.93 -4.24 13.45
CA VAL A 87 -11.96 -5.32 13.58
C VAL A 87 -10.53 -4.80 13.38
N VAL A 88 -10.28 -4.06 12.29
CA VAL A 88 -8.94 -3.51 12.00
C VAL A 88 -8.46 -2.55 13.09
N LEU A 89 -9.36 -1.73 13.65
CA LEU A 89 -9.02 -0.81 14.75
C LEU A 89 -8.63 -1.51 16.04
N SER A 90 -8.99 -2.79 16.22
CA SER A 90 -8.61 -3.61 17.38
C SER A 90 -7.35 -4.45 17.17
N GLN A 91 -6.88 -4.63 15.91
CA GLN A 91 -5.78 -5.52 15.58
C GLN A 91 -4.42 -4.88 15.85
N SER A 92 -3.74 -5.34 16.91
CA SER A 92 -2.41 -4.86 17.31
C SER A 92 -1.29 -5.17 16.31
N PHE A 93 -1.49 -6.12 15.41
CA PHE A 93 -0.55 -6.42 14.32
C PHE A 93 -0.76 -5.55 13.07
N LYS A 94 -1.87 -4.80 12.99
CA LYS A 94 -2.14 -3.83 11.91
C LYS A 94 -2.00 -2.38 12.36
N LYS A 95 -2.24 -2.09 13.64
CA LYS A 95 -2.19 -0.74 14.19
C LYS A 95 -1.09 -0.62 15.22
N GLY A 96 -0.25 0.42 15.08
CA GLY A 96 0.78 0.73 16.07
C GLY A 96 0.18 1.01 17.44
N MET A 97 -0.93 1.75 17.45
CA MET A 97 -1.75 2.05 18.63
C MET A 97 -3.19 1.64 18.33
N PRO A 98 -3.65 0.45 18.76
CA PRO A 98 -5.04 0.03 18.61
C PRO A 98 -6.01 0.99 19.32
N LEU A 99 -7.18 1.22 18.70
CA LEU A 99 -8.18 2.18 19.19
C LEU A 99 -9.40 1.48 19.82
N VAL A 100 -9.56 0.20 19.53
CA VAL A 100 -10.67 -0.62 20.00
C VAL A 100 -10.13 -1.79 20.83
N ASP A 101 -10.72 -2.02 21.99
CA ASP A 101 -10.49 -3.19 22.84
C ASP A 101 -11.54 -4.25 22.48
N GLY A 102 -11.10 -5.30 21.78
CA GLY A 102 -11.94 -6.39 21.29
C GLY A 102 -11.92 -7.59 22.21
N HIS A 103 -13.11 -8.16 22.50
CA HIS A 103 -13.26 -9.41 23.24
C HIS A 103 -13.88 -10.48 22.34
N GLY A 104 -13.19 -11.61 22.21
CA GLY A 104 -13.51 -12.69 21.30
C GLY A 104 -12.47 -12.85 20.17
N ASN A 105 -12.87 -13.48 19.07
CA ASN A 105 -11.99 -13.66 17.93
C ASN A 105 -12.09 -12.48 16.95
N PHE A 106 -11.09 -11.63 16.93
CA PHE A 106 -10.92 -10.50 16.00
C PHE A 106 -9.92 -10.80 14.88
N GLY A 107 -9.69 -12.08 14.55
CA GLY A 107 -8.76 -12.51 13.53
C GLY A 107 -7.33 -12.71 14.05
N SER A 108 -6.46 -13.25 13.20
CA SER A 108 -5.06 -13.49 13.51
C SER A 108 -4.12 -12.87 12.48
N ILE A 109 -2.84 -12.74 12.83
CA ILE A 109 -1.79 -12.30 11.92
C ILE A 109 -1.60 -13.28 10.75
N GLU A 110 -1.96 -14.54 10.92
CA GLU A 110 -1.84 -15.61 9.92
C GLU A 110 -2.97 -15.57 8.87
N GLY A 111 -3.98 -14.72 9.05
CA GLY A 111 -5.05 -14.50 8.09
C GLY A 111 -6.38 -15.14 8.46
N ASP A 112 -6.54 -15.66 9.68
CA ASP A 112 -7.85 -16.06 10.15
C ASP A 112 -8.75 -14.84 10.23
N GLY A 113 -9.96 -14.95 9.72
CA GLY A 113 -10.97 -13.91 9.80
C GLY A 113 -11.51 -13.73 11.21
N ALA A 114 -12.06 -12.54 11.50
CA ALA A 114 -12.81 -12.32 12.72
C ALA A 114 -14.08 -13.17 12.74
N ALA A 115 -14.52 -13.57 13.93
CA ALA A 115 -15.83 -14.19 14.10
C ALA A 115 -16.96 -13.20 13.76
N ALA A 116 -18.14 -13.70 13.40
CA ALA A 116 -19.27 -12.84 13.09
C ALA A 116 -19.61 -11.88 14.26
N MET A 117 -20.00 -10.64 13.93
CA MET A 117 -20.23 -9.53 14.88
C MET A 117 -21.19 -9.85 16.03
N ARG A 118 -22.04 -10.85 15.88
CA ARG A 118 -22.95 -11.33 16.96
C ARG A 118 -22.22 -12.07 18.07
N TYR A 119 -21.01 -12.56 17.83
CA TYR A 119 -20.19 -13.30 18.80
C TYR A 119 -19.12 -12.43 19.47
N THR A 120 -18.63 -11.41 18.77
CA THR A 120 -17.60 -10.52 19.29
C THR A 120 -18.19 -9.36 20.09
N GLU A 121 -17.39 -8.82 21.00
CA GLU A 121 -17.73 -7.65 21.82
C GLU A 121 -16.58 -6.64 21.74
N ALA A 122 -16.91 -5.35 21.89
CA ALA A 122 -15.91 -4.30 21.79
C ALA A 122 -16.22 -3.13 22.73
N ARG A 123 -15.17 -2.37 23.06
CA ARG A 123 -15.20 -1.06 23.72
C ARG A 123 -14.01 -0.22 23.26
N LEU A 124 -13.96 1.04 23.62
CA LEU A 124 -12.83 1.90 23.34
C LEU A 124 -11.58 1.48 24.13
N GLN A 125 -10.42 1.60 23.53
CA GLN A 125 -9.15 1.62 24.27
C GLN A 125 -9.01 2.94 25.03
N LYS A 126 -8.28 2.93 26.15
CA LYS A 126 -7.98 4.16 26.92
C LYS A 126 -7.33 5.22 26.05
N PHE A 127 -6.40 4.82 25.18
CA PHE A 127 -5.77 5.71 24.22
C PHE A 127 -6.77 6.40 23.28
N ALA A 128 -7.76 5.66 22.77
CA ALA A 128 -8.80 6.23 21.89
C ALA A 128 -9.69 7.24 22.66
N GLU A 129 -10.09 6.93 23.87
CA GLU A 129 -10.93 7.81 24.68
C GLU A 129 -10.18 9.11 25.05
N GLU A 130 -8.96 8.98 25.59
CA GLU A 130 -8.18 10.13 26.05
C GLU A 130 -7.61 10.99 24.90
N VAL A 131 -7.21 10.38 23.78
CA VAL A 131 -6.49 11.09 22.72
C VAL A 131 -7.40 11.52 21.56
N TYR A 132 -8.49 10.78 21.28
CA TYR A 132 -9.33 11.05 20.11
C TYR A 132 -10.68 11.70 20.45
N LEU A 133 -11.23 11.47 21.66
CA LEU A 133 -12.58 11.91 22.01
C LEU A 133 -12.63 12.96 23.12
N LYS A 134 -11.53 13.22 23.78
CA LYS A 134 -11.48 14.20 24.89
C LYS A 134 -11.80 15.60 24.39
N ASP A 135 -12.64 16.31 25.14
CA ASP A 135 -13.06 17.69 24.86
C ASP A 135 -13.77 17.87 23.49
N LEU A 136 -14.38 16.83 22.95
CA LEU A 136 -15.05 16.82 21.65
C LEU A 136 -16.06 17.98 21.50
N ASP A 137 -16.88 18.20 22.54
CA ASP A 137 -17.91 19.25 22.62
C ASP A 137 -17.35 20.69 22.58
N LYS A 138 -16.05 20.88 22.84
CA LYS A 138 -15.41 22.19 22.97
C LYS A 138 -14.43 22.54 21.84
N THR A 139 -14.13 21.58 20.97
CA THR A 139 -12.99 21.70 20.06
C THR A 139 -13.36 21.69 18.58
N VAL A 140 -14.20 20.76 18.16
CA VAL A 140 -14.49 20.55 16.74
C VAL A 140 -15.88 21.04 16.36
N ARG A 141 -16.09 21.19 15.05
CA ARG A 141 -17.39 21.52 14.48
C ARG A 141 -18.23 20.27 14.31
N PHE A 142 -19.52 20.40 14.56
CA PHE A 142 -20.51 19.37 14.25
C PHE A 142 -21.26 19.75 12.97
N VAL A 143 -21.46 18.76 12.13
CA VAL A 143 -22.22 18.86 10.87
C VAL A 143 -23.42 17.94 10.92
N PRO A 144 -24.49 18.19 10.15
CA PRO A 144 -25.58 17.23 10.01
C PRO A 144 -25.06 15.90 9.45
N ASN A 145 -25.65 14.79 9.89
CA ASN A 145 -25.44 13.48 9.29
C ASN A 145 -26.10 13.38 7.91
N TYR A 146 -26.09 12.20 7.28
CA TYR A 146 -26.57 11.98 5.90
C TYR A 146 -28.07 12.25 5.70
N ASP A 147 -28.92 12.15 6.72
CA ASP A 147 -30.36 12.39 6.68
C ASP A 147 -30.83 13.61 7.52
N GLU A 148 -29.87 14.39 8.03
CA GLU A 148 -30.08 15.60 8.83
C GLU A 148 -30.83 15.36 10.18
N THR A 149 -30.96 14.12 10.62
CA THR A 149 -31.63 13.80 11.88
C THR A 149 -30.71 13.92 13.09
N GLU A 150 -29.41 13.68 12.89
CA GLU A 150 -28.38 13.71 13.92
C GLU A 150 -27.23 14.64 13.51
N LYS A 151 -26.31 14.87 14.45
CA LYS A 151 -25.08 15.61 14.20
C LYS A 151 -23.87 14.72 14.43
N GLU A 152 -22.90 14.83 13.54
CA GLU A 152 -21.61 14.14 13.67
C GLU A 152 -20.46 15.17 13.67
N PRO A 153 -19.32 14.88 14.31
CA PRO A 153 -18.15 15.75 14.22
C PRO A 153 -17.55 15.70 12.81
N GLU A 154 -17.22 16.87 12.27
CA GLU A 154 -16.53 16.97 10.97
C GLU A 154 -15.21 16.20 10.99
N VAL A 155 -14.45 16.34 12.09
CA VAL A 155 -13.22 15.60 12.40
C VAL A 155 -13.18 15.33 13.90
N LEU A 156 -12.43 14.33 14.37
CA LEU A 156 -12.20 14.13 15.80
C LEU A 156 -11.07 15.03 16.31
N PRO A 157 -11.11 15.48 17.58
CA PRO A 157 -10.07 16.33 18.15
C PRO A 157 -8.81 15.54 18.53
N VAL A 158 -8.27 14.80 17.59
CA VAL A 158 -7.13 13.92 17.83
C VAL A 158 -5.90 14.73 18.24
N ARG A 159 -5.35 14.41 19.39
CA ARG A 159 -4.29 15.19 20.08
C ARG A 159 -2.87 14.79 19.67
N VAL A 160 -2.73 13.85 18.74
CA VAL A 160 -1.44 13.38 18.20
C VAL A 160 -1.52 13.26 16.68
N PRO A 161 -0.42 13.32 15.92
CA PRO A 161 -0.47 13.15 14.46
C PRO A 161 -0.74 11.68 14.10
N ASN A 162 -2.02 11.28 14.20
CA ASN A 162 -2.47 9.91 13.95
C ASN A 162 -2.09 9.39 12.57
N LEU A 163 -2.04 10.26 11.57
CA LEU A 163 -1.62 9.90 10.21
C LEU A 163 -0.23 9.24 10.19
N LEU A 164 0.68 9.68 11.06
CA LEU A 164 2.00 9.03 11.22
C LEU A 164 1.93 7.84 12.17
N ILE A 165 1.24 7.95 13.32
CA ILE A 165 1.27 6.92 14.37
C ILE A 165 0.67 5.61 13.91
N ASN A 166 -0.53 5.63 13.35
CA ASN A 166 -1.24 4.44 12.89
C ASN A 166 -1.13 4.20 11.39
N GLY A 167 -0.52 5.14 10.65
CA GLY A 167 -0.47 5.07 9.20
C GLY A 167 -1.86 5.03 8.56
N ALA A 168 -1.89 4.90 7.25
CA ALA A 168 -3.12 4.75 6.49
C ALA A 168 -2.86 3.99 5.19
N GLU A 169 -3.80 3.14 4.80
CA GLU A 169 -3.83 2.48 3.50
C GLU A 169 -5.21 2.66 2.88
N GLY A 170 -5.28 3.00 1.60
CA GLY A 170 -6.56 3.19 0.92
C GLY A 170 -6.40 3.28 -0.58
N ILE A 171 -7.36 2.70 -1.30
CA ILE A 171 -7.41 2.72 -2.76
C ILE A 171 -8.65 3.50 -3.16
N ALA A 172 -8.45 4.63 -3.83
CA ALA A 172 -9.50 5.45 -4.41
C ALA A 172 -9.47 5.33 -5.94
N VAL A 173 -10.31 6.12 -6.62
CA VAL A 173 -10.31 6.17 -8.08
C VAL A 173 -9.13 7.02 -8.57
N GLY A 174 -8.20 6.41 -9.29
CA GLY A 174 -7.04 7.10 -9.87
C GLY A 174 -5.92 7.45 -8.87
N MET A 175 -6.08 7.17 -7.59
CA MET A 175 -5.06 7.43 -6.57
C MET A 175 -5.18 6.47 -5.38
N SER A 176 -4.09 6.32 -4.65
CA SER A 176 -4.04 5.49 -3.45
C SER A 176 -3.19 6.15 -2.39
N THR A 177 -3.48 5.86 -1.13
CA THR A 177 -2.65 6.25 0.01
C THR A 177 -2.01 5.02 0.65
N SER A 178 -0.75 5.16 1.05
CA SER A 178 -0.01 4.12 1.76
C SER A 178 1.01 4.82 2.66
N ILE A 179 0.63 5.05 3.90
CA ILE A 179 1.41 5.77 4.91
C ILE A 179 1.85 4.76 5.97
N PRO A 180 3.16 4.56 6.18
CA PRO A 180 3.63 3.62 7.18
C PRO A 180 3.37 4.13 8.60
N PRO A 181 3.15 3.24 9.58
CA PRO A 181 3.04 3.61 11.00
C PRO A 181 4.41 3.97 11.59
N HIS A 182 4.40 4.77 12.68
CA HIS A 182 5.59 5.25 13.37
C HIS A 182 5.44 5.11 14.89
N ASN A 183 6.56 5.16 15.58
CA ASN A 183 6.61 5.11 17.04
C ASN A 183 6.00 6.37 17.67
N LEU A 184 5.07 6.19 18.61
CA LEU A 184 4.34 7.28 19.26
C LEU A 184 5.30 8.26 19.94
N GLY A 185 6.28 7.76 20.71
CA GLY A 185 7.23 8.59 21.43
C GLY A 185 8.09 9.45 20.49
N GLU A 186 8.63 8.82 19.42
CA GLU A 186 9.45 9.53 18.43
C GLU A 186 8.64 10.57 17.63
N VAL A 187 7.38 10.28 17.32
CA VAL A 187 6.49 11.23 16.64
C VAL A 187 6.22 12.45 17.54
N ILE A 188 5.93 12.24 18.81
CA ILE A 188 5.70 13.32 19.77
C ILE A 188 6.96 14.18 19.92
N ASP A 189 8.13 13.56 20.09
CA ASP A 189 9.42 14.29 20.17
C ASP A 189 9.68 15.12 18.91
N THR A 190 9.33 14.56 17.74
CA THR A 190 9.47 15.26 16.46
C THR A 190 8.55 16.47 16.35
N VAL A 191 7.29 16.34 16.82
CA VAL A 191 6.35 17.47 16.88
C VAL A 191 6.88 18.57 17.81
N MET A 192 7.37 18.20 18.99
CA MET A 192 7.95 19.17 19.95
C MET A 192 9.16 19.87 19.36
N ALA A 193 10.07 19.12 18.71
CA ALA A 193 11.23 19.71 18.02
C ALA A 193 10.81 20.66 16.88
N TYR A 194 9.77 20.31 16.14
CA TYR A 194 9.25 21.14 15.04
C TYR A 194 8.55 22.41 15.56
N ILE A 195 7.87 22.36 16.73
CA ILE A 195 7.33 23.56 17.38
C ILE A 195 8.46 24.51 17.76
N ASP A 196 9.58 23.99 18.31
CA ASP A 196 10.73 24.80 18.73
C ASP A 196 11.49 25.39 17.54
N GLN A 197 11.59 24.67 16.43
CA GLN A 197 12.34 25.04 15.24
C GLN A 197 11.57 24.69 13.96
N PRO A 198 10.58 25.50 13.53
CA PRO A 198 9.76 25.21 12.36
C PRO A 198 10.54 25.11 11.04
N GLU A 199 11.70 25.77 10.97
CA GLU A 199 12.57 25.77 9.78
C GLU A 199 13.55 24.57 9.74
N MET A 200 13.46 23.63 10.71
CA MET A 200 14.33 22.45 10.76
C MET A 200 14.22 21.64 9.46
N GLU A 201 15.37 21.26 8.90
CA GLU A 201 15.42 20.43 7.69
C GLU A 201 14.93 18.98 7.94
N THR A 202 14.45 18.31 6.90
CA THR A 202 13.89 16.95 7.01
C THR A 202 14.90 15.96 7.60
N GLU A 203 16.18 16.05 7.27
CA GLU A 203 17.22 15.18 7.83
C GLU A 203 17.38 15.37 9.35
N ALA A 204 17.30 16.61 9.82
CA ALA A 204 17.37 16.91 11.25
C ALA A 204 16.12 16.36 11.99
N LEU A 205 14.93 16.46 11.40
CA LEU A 205 13.71 15.86 11.94
C LEU A 205 13.83 14.31 12.00
N LEU A 206 14.47 13.69 11.00
CA LEU A 206 14.71 12.24 10.97
C LEU A 206 15.76 11.76 11.97
N SER A 207 16.56 12.65 12.53
CA SER A 207 17.42 12.29 13.67
C SER A 207 16.60 11.97 14.92
N VAL A 208 15.39 12.54 15.04
CA VAL A 208 14.44 12.30 16.14
C VAL A 208 13.44 11.18 15.77
N LEU A 209 12.76 11.30 14.61
CA LEU A 209 11.74 10.35 14.18
C LEU A 209 12.31 8.96 13.82
N LYS A 210 13.55 8.89 13.40
CA LYS A 210 14.27 7.70 12.92
C LYS A 210 13.66 7.04 11.67
N GLY A 211 12.36 6.92 11.56
CA GLY A 211 11.63 6.31 10.46
C GLY A 211 10.43 5.48 10.90
N PRO A 212 9.81 4.68 9.99
CA PRO A 212 8.66 3.87 10.30
C PRO A 212 8.91 2.87 11.42
N ASP A 213 7.84 2.54 12.16
CA ASP A 213 7.84 1.53 13.21
C ASP A 213 6.63 0.62 13.01
N PHE A 214 6.86 -0.53 12.36
CA PHE A 214 5.79 -1.44 12.01
C PHE A 214 5.38 -2.30 13.19
N PRO A 215 4.09 -2.56 13.40
CA PRO A 215 3.59 -3.41 14.49
C PRO A 215 4.17 -4.83 14.48
N THR A 216 4.53 -5.34 13.31
CA THR A 216 5.15 -6.66 13.13
C THR A 216 6.65 -6.69 13.37
N GLY A 217 7.28 -5.55 13.70
CA GLY A 217 8.73 -5.42 13.83
C GLY A 217 9.44 -5.48 12.47
N GLY A 218 10.42 -6.37 12.37
CA GLY A 218 11.25 -6.53 11.17
C GLY A 218 12.38 -5.50 11.05
N ILE A 219 13.00 -5.47 9.89
CA ILE A 219 14.17 -4.64 9.59
C ILE A 219 13.90 -3.80 8.34
N ILE A 220 14.07 -2.50 8.45
CA ILE A 220 14.15 -1.60 7.28
C ILE A 220 15.59 -1.66 6.77
N ALA A 221 15.79 -2.09 5.52
CA ALA A 221 17.10 -2.38 4.95
C ALA A 221 17.66 -1.30 4.01
N ASN A 222 16.99 -0.15 3.89
CA ASN A 222 17.40 0.97 3.04
C ASN A 222 17.27 2.31 3.77
N LYS A 223 17.93 2.43 4.92
CA LYS A 223 17.94 3.63 5.77
C LYS A 223 18.32 4.89 4.99
N SER A 224 19.33 4.80 4.13
CA SER A 224 19.85 5.92 3.33
C SER A 224 18.81 6.54 2.39
N GLU A 225 17.75 5.82 2.02
CA GLU A 225 16.68 6.33 1.14
C GLU A 225 15.56 7.06 1.91
N LEU A 226 15.48 6.90 3.24
CA LEU A 226 14.42 7.49 4.06
C LEU A 226 14.32 9.01 3.92
N PRO A 227 15.43 9.80 3.95
CA PRO A 227 15.33 11.25 3.82
C PRO A 227 14.61 11.71 2.55
N ALA A 228 14.90 11.09 1.42
CA ALA A 228 14.25 11.41 0.15
C ALA A 228 12.75 11.03 0.16
N ILE A 229 12.38 9.93 0.81
CA ILE A 229 10.98 9.49 0.95
C ILE A 229 10.19 10.51 1.78
N TYR A 230 10.73 10.97 2.90
CA TYR A 230 10.05 11.93 3.76
C TYR A 230 10.02 13.35 3.20
N GLU A 231 10.99 13.70 2.34
CA GLU A 231 10.99 14.99 1.64
C GLU A 231 9.95 15.04 0.51
N THR A 232 9.75 13.92 -0.21
CA THR A 232 8.83 13.87 -1.34
C THR A 232 7.44 13.35 -0.98
N GLY A 233 7.29 12.65 0.15
CA GLY A 233 6.08 11.92 0.54
C GLY A 233 5.84 10.63 -0.25
N THR A 234 6.78 10.21 -1.11
CA THR A 234 6.68 9.01 -1.95
C THR A 234 7.98 8.22 -1.99
N GLY A 235 7.89 6.91 -2.13
CA GLY A 235 9.07 6.07 -2.27
C GLY A 235 8.82 4.61 -1.96
N ARG A 236 9.91 3.87 -1.70
CA ARG A 236 9.86 2.45 -1.42
C ARG A 236 10.73 2.11 -0.22
N ILE A 237 10.17 1.39 0.75
CA ILE A 237 10.87 0.92 1.92
C ILE A 237 11.08 -0.59 1.77
N LYS A 238 12.33 -1.04 1.87
CA LYS A 238 12.66 -2.48 1.86
C LYS A 238 12.51 -3.02 3.28
N LEU A 239 11.60 -3.98 3.43
CA LEU A 239 11.33 -4.65 4.70
C LEU A 239 11.91 -6.06 4.67
N ARG A 240 12.63 -6.44 5.71
CA ARG A 240 13.16 -7.79 5.93
C ARG A 240 12.58 -8.40 7.21
N ALA A 241 12.35 -9.69 7.15
CA ALA A 241 12.09 -10.51 8.33
C ALA A 241 13.30 -10.51 9.27
N ARG A 242 13.05 -10.59 10.57
CA ARG A 242 14.09 -10.84 11.55
C ARG A 242 14.25 -12.36 11.75
N MET A 243 15.46 -12.82 11.63
CA MET A 243 15.81 -14.22 11.78
C MET A 243 16.86 -14.37 12.86
N GLU A 244 16.68 -15.34 13.74
CA GLU A 244 17.60 -15.64 14.84
C GLU A 244 18.06 -17.09 14.75
N VAL A 245 19.30 -17.35 15.16
CA VAL A 245 19.86 -18.69 15.15
C VAL A 245 19.79 -19.27 16.56
N GLU A 246 19.08 -20.37 16.70
CA GLU A 246 19.06 -21.15 17.94
C GLU A 246 19.99 -22.37 17.78
N LEU A 247 21.10 -22.39 18.51
CA LEU A 247 22.05 -23.50 18.49
C LEU A 247 21.49 -24.70 19.29
N GLY A 248 21.71 -25.89 18.78
CA GLY A 248 21.36 -27.13 19.46
C GLY A 248 22.02 -27.26 20.82
N LYS A 249 21.24 -27.53 21.86
CA LYS A 249 21.77 -27.65 23.24
C LYS A 249 22.57 -28.92 23.48
N ARG A 250 22.33 -29.99 22.72
CA ARG A 250 23.01 -31.28 22.80
C ARG A 250 23.63 -31.59 21.44
N ARG A 251 24.66 -32.47 21.44
CA ARG A 251 25.36 -32.88 20.20
C ARG A 251 24.45 -33.59 19.19
N SER A 252 23.28 -34.09 19.63
CA SER A 252 22.22 -34.70 18.83
C SER A 252 21.21 -33.67 18.27
N ASP A 253 21.14 -32.48 18.86
CA ASP A 253 20.15 -31.48 18.50
C ASP A 253 20.62 -30.73 17.27
N ARG A 254 19.68 -30.37 16.39
CA ARG A 254 19.97 -29.58 15.20
C ARG A 254 19.93 -28.11 15.54
N ASP A 255 20.72 -27.34 14.82
CA ASP A 255 20.62 -25.89 14.82
C ASP A 255 19.33 -25.46 14.10
N LYS A 256 18.75 -24.36 14.52
CA LYS A 256 17.48 -23.85 14.01
C LYS A 256 17.65 -22.41 13.56
N LEU A 257 17.13 -22.10 12.40
CA LEU A 257 16.91 -20.72 11.97
C LEU A 257 15.46 -20.38 12.26
N VAL A 258 15.24 -19.43 13.16
CA VAL A 258 13.90 -19.04 13.63
C VAL A 258 13.56 -17.67 13.09
N ILE A 259 12.45 -17.55 12.38
CA ILE A 259 11.89 -16.28 11.96
C ILE A 259 10.98 -15.78 13.08
N THR A 260 11.38 -14.69 13.71
CA THR A 260 10.68 -14.08 14.88
C THR A 260 9.82 -12.89 14.51
N GLU A 261 10.15 -12.19 13.43
CA GLU A 261 9.42 -11.05 12.93
C GLU A 261 9.31 -11.10 11.40
N ILE A 262 8.20 -10.65 10.86
CA ILE A 262 7.91 -10.70 9.42
C ILE A 262 7.70 -9.29 8.85
N PRO A 263 7.94 -9.07 7.55
CA PRO A 263 7.54 -7.84 6.87
C PRO A 263 6.05 -7.56 7.05
N TYR A 264 5.70 -6.31 7.31
CA TYR A 264 4.30 -5.86 7.50
C TYR A 264 3.41 -6.21 6.30
N THR A 265 3.98 -6.26 5.10
CA THR A 265 3.30 -6.65 3.86
C THR A 265 2.90 -8.13 3.80
N MET A 266 3.39 -8.95 4.74
CA MET A 266 3.09 -10.40 4.79
C MET A 266 1.89 -10.75 5.68
N ILE A 267 1.29 -9.80 6.38
CA ILE A 267 0.13 -10.05 7.25
C ILE A 267 -0.98 -10.78 6.48
N GLY A 268 -1.54 -11.81 7.10
CA GLY A 268 -2.62 -12.60 6.52
C GLY A 268 -2.11 -13.76 5.64
N ALA A 269 -2.71 -13.97 4.49
CA ALA A 269 -2.38 -15.08 3.57
C ALA A 269 -0.91 -15.13 3.11
N GLY A 270 -0.14 -14.07 3.35
CA GLY A 270 1.27 -13.99 3.01
C GLY A 270 2.15 -14.98 3.78
N ILE A 271 1.79 -15.28 5.04
CA ILE A 271 2.54 -16.24 5.88
C ILE A 271 2.43 -17.66 5.32
N ASN A 272 1.22 -18.14 5.03
CA ASN A 272 0.98 -19.47 4.47
C ASN A 272 1.63 -19.62 3.08
N LYS A 273 1.57 -18.57 2.27
CA LYS A 273 2.26 -18.55 0.98
C LYS A 273 3.78 -18.64 1.15
N CYS A 274 4.35 -17.90 2.09
CA CYS A 274 5.79 -17.95 2.37
C CYS A 274 6.23 -19.34 2.82
N LEU A 275 5.46 -20.01 3.67
CA LEU A 275 5.74 -21.40 4.08
C LEU A 275 5.74 -22.35 2.89
N SER A 276 4.77 -22.21 1.97
CA SER A 276 4.74 -22.99 0.73
C SER A 276 5.95 -22.69 -0.16
N ASP A 277 6.28 -21.39 -0.36
CA ASP A 277 7.46 -20.99 -1.15
C ASP A 277 8.78 -21.56 -0.56
N ILE A 278 8.91 -21.61 0.77
CA ILE A 278 10.07 -22.22 1.43
C ILE A 278 10.09 -23.73 1.22
N ALA A 279 8.94 -24.42 1.34
CA ALA A 279 8.84 -25.84 1.08
C ALA A 279 9.25 -26.20 -0.36
N ASP A 280 8.77 -25.42 -1.35
CA ASP A 280 9.16 -25.57 -2.77
C ASP A 280 10.67 -25.39 -2.98
N LEU A 281 11.30 -24.47 -2.24
CA LEU A 281 12.76 -24.27 -2.28
C LEU A 281 13.52 -25.48 -1.69
N VAL A 282 12.98 -26.13 -0.67
CA VAL A 282 13.55 -27.36 -0.08
C VAL A 282 13.39 -28.53 -1.04
N GLU A 283 12.21 -28.74 -1.60
CA GLU A 283 11.92 -29.82 -2.58
C GLU A 283 12.77 -29.66 -3.85
N SER A 284 12.93 -28.44 -4.36
CA SER A 284 13.81 -28.13 -5.50
C SER A 284 15.29 -28.17 -5.17
N LYS A 285 15.67 -28.56 -3.93
CA LYS A 285 17.05 -28.64 -3.42
C LYS A 285 17.83 -27.33 -3.41
N LYS A 286 17.17 -26.19 -3.59
CA LYS A 286 17.80 -24.87 -3.45
C LYS A 286 18.12 -24.54 -2.00
N LEU A 287 17.35 -25.06 -1.05
CA LEU A 287 17.60 -25.05 0.39
C LEU A 287 17.91 -26.45 0.90
N ALA A 288 18.89 -27.12 0.30
CA ALA A 288 19.23 -28.49 0.62
C ALA A 288 19.68 -28.73 2.08
N ASP A 289 20.07 -27.66 2.80
CA ASP A 289 20.52 -27.71 4.19
C ASP A 289 19.37 -27.50 5.20
N VAL A 290 18.17 -27.22 4.76
CA VAL A 290 16.95 -27.21 5.58
C VAL A 290 16.34 -28.61 5.55
N VAL A 291 16.05 -29.15 6.73
CA VAL A 291 15.54 -30.51 6.90
C VAL A 291 14.06 -30.54 7.19
N ASP A 292 13.57 -29.57 7.98
CA ASP A 292 12.18 -29.48 8.37
C ASP A 292 11.76 -28.03 8.55
N ILE A 293 10.46 -27.77 8.34
CA ILE A 293 9.84 -26.45 8.47
C ILE A 293 8.60 -26.60 9.35
N SER A 294 8.54 -25.86 10.45
CA SER A 294 7.39 -25.87 11.34
C SER A 294 6.95 -24.46 11.70
N ASN A 295 5.65 -24.22 11.65
CA ASN A 295 5.04 -23.01 12.16
C ASN A 295 4.61 -23.23 13.62
N GLN A 296 5.28 -22.53 14.52
CA GLN A 296 5.06 -22.56 15.96
C GLN A 296 4.51 -21.21 16.47
N SER A 297 4.03 -20.36 15.57
CA SER A 297 3.44 -19.06 15.92
C SER A 297 2.25 -19.24 16.86
N ASN A 298 2.11 -18.33 17.81
CA ASN A 298 1.05 -18.35 18.80
C ASN A 298 0.64 -16.91 19.19
N LYS A 299 -0.09 -16.76 20.29
CA LYS A 299 -0.51 -15.44 20.80
C LYS A 299 0.66 -14.54 21.25
N GLU A 300 1.82 -15.11 21.52
CA GLU A 300 3.01 -14.39 21.96
C GLU A 300 3.79 -13.80 20.79
N GLY A 301 3.59 -14.32 19.57
CA GLY A 301 4.22 -13.79 18.37
C GLY A 301 4.45 -14.82 17.27
N ILE A 302 5.11 -14.35 16.22
CA ILE A 302 5.54 -15.17 15.08
C ILE A 302 6.74 -16.04 15.48
N ARG A 303 6.65 -17.33 15.16
CA ARG A 303 7.73 -18.29 15.35
C ARG A 303 7.69 -19.35 14.26
N ILE A 304 8.40 -19.10 13.16
CA ILE A 304 8.56 -20.08 12.07
C ILE A 304 9.97 -20.67 12.20
N VAL A 305 10.06 -21.98 12.37
CA VAL A 305 11.30 -22.69 12.66
C VAL A 305 11.73 -23.52 11.46
N LEU A 306 12.96 -23.31 11.01
CA LEU A 306 13.64 -24.11 9.99
C LEU A 306 14.74 -24.92 10.68
N GLU A 307 14.62 -26.25 10.70
CA GLU A 307 15.65 -27.13 11.22
C GLU A 307 16.75 -27.30 10.18
N LEU A 308 18.01 -27.08 10.59
CA LEU A 308 19.17 -27.09 9.71
C LEU A 308 19.95 -28.39 9.82
N LYS A 309 20.65 -28.75 8.75
CA LYS A 309 21.71 -29.76 8.81
C LYS A 309 22.89 -29.22 9.62
N LYS A 310 23.71 -30.14 10.08
CA LYS A 310 24.96 -29.80 10.76
C LYS A 310 25.88 -29.07 9.77
N ASP A 311 26.53 -28.00 10.24
CA ASP A 311 27.46 -27.18 9.48
C ASP A 311 26.78 -26.44 8.27
N ALA A 312 25.47 -26.16 8.34
CA ALA A 312 24.75 -25.41 7.33
C ALA A 312 25.24 -23.96 7.23
N ASP A 313 25.35 -23.44 6.00
CA ASP A 313 25.69 -22.05 5.75
C ASP A 313 24.46 -21.14 5.94
N ILE A 314 24.37 -20.55 7.14
CA ILE A 314 23.23 -19.74 7.56
C ILE A 314 23.09 -18.49 6.70
N GLU A 315 24.21 -17.82 6.36
CA GLU A 315 24.20 -16.61 5.56
C GLU A 315 23.67 -16.88 4.14
N LYS A 316 24.09 -18.00 3.56
CA LYS A 316 23.58 -18.46 2.26
C LYS A 316 22.08 -18.75 2.32
N ILE A 317 21.60 -19.43 3.36
CA ILE A 317 20.18 -19.74 3.56
C ILE A 317 19.37 -18.46 3.68
N GLN A 318 19.81 -17.51 4.53
CA GLN A 318 19.14 -16.21 4.70
C GLN A 318 19.07 -15.44 3.38
N ASN A 319 20.15 -15.40 2.61
CA ASN A 319 20.19 -14.72 1.30
C ASN A 319 19.21 -15.35 0.29
N ILE A 320 19.11 -16.68 0.25
CA ILE A 320 18.14 -17.37 -0.59
C ILE A 320 16.70 -17.03 -0.17
N LEU A 321 16.43 -17.09 1.14
CA LEU A 321 15.12 -16.77 1.70
C LEU A 321 14.70 -15.34 1.37
N TYR A 322 15.58 -14.34 1.53
CA TYR A 322 15.29 -12.94 1.17
C TYR A 322 15.04 -12.75 -0.33
N LYS A 323 15.79 -13.44 -1.21
CA LYS A 323 15.64 -13.27 -2.67
C LYS A 323 14.48 -14.04 -3.28
N LYS A 324 14.11 -15.17 -2.69
CA LYS A 324 13.14 -16.10 -3.32
C LYS A 324 11.78 -16.15 -2.61
N THR A 325 11.66 -15.52 -1.45
CA THR A 325 10.40 -15.46 -0.70
C THR A 325 10.05 -14.02 -0.34
N LYS A 326 8.88 -13.82 0.26
CA LYS A 326 8.45 -12.51 0.77
C LYS A 326 9.08 -12.12 2.12
N LEU A 327 10.08 -12.85 2.60
CA LEU A 327 10.84 -12.47 3.80
C LEU A 327 11.68 -11.19 3.57
N GLU A 328 11.94 -10.81 2.33
CA GLU A 328 12.25 -9.44 1.92
C GLU A 328 11.15 -8.95 0.96
N ASP A 329 10.49 -7.88 1.31
CA ASP A 329 9.42 -7.29 0.49
C ASP A 329 9.52 -5.76 0.51
N THR A 330 8.78 -5.12 -0.37
CA THR A 330 8.80 -3.66 -0.52
C THR A 330 7.48 -3.06 -0.11
N PHE A 331 7.51 -2.14 0.85
CA PHE A 331 6.39 -1.28 1.20
C PHE A 331 6.44 0.00 0.35
N GLY A 332 5.44 0.19 -0.51
CA GLY A 332 5.32 1.42 -1.32
C GLY A 332 4.77 2.55 -0.48
N VAL A 333 5.51 3.64 -0.34
CA VAL A 333 5.07 4.84 0.39
C VAL A 333 4.40 5.81 -0.57
N ASN A 334 3.22 6.28 -0.21
CA ASN A 334 2.52 7.41 -0.82
C ASN A 334 1.69 8.11 0.27
N MET A 335 2.22 9.22 0.79
CA MET A 335 1.63 9.96 1.91
C MET A 335 0.51 10.89 1.43
N LEU A 336 -0.48 10.31 0.74
CA LEU A 336 -1.65 11.03 0.23
C LEU A 336 -2.70 11.17 1.34
N ALA A 337 -3.16 12.39 1.60
CA ALA A 337 -4.22 12.69 2.56
C ALA A 337 -5.11 13.84 2.05
N ILE A 338 -6.29 14.01 2.64
CA ILE A 338 -7.14 15.16 2.36
C ILE A 338 -6.66 16.33 3.22
N ALA A 339 -6.06 17.33 2.58
CA ALA A 339 -5.64 18.58 3.20
C ALA A 339 -6.43 19.73 2.56
N ASN A 340 -7.00 20.62 3.38
CA ASN A 340 -7.81 21.74 2.91
C ASN A 340 -8.92 21.35 1.90
N GLY A 341 -9.54 20.19 2.11
CA GLY A 341 -10.61 19.65 1.27
C GLY A 341 -10.15 19.07 -0.08
N ARG A 342 -8.84 18.90 -0.31
CA ARG A 342 -8.24 18.36 -1.53
C ARG A 342 -7.28 17.20 -1.23
N PRO A 343 -7.18 16.19 -2.11
CA PRO A 343 -6.17 15.16 -1.96
C PRO A 343 -4.78 15.74 -2.32
N GLU A 344 -3.85 15.65 -1.38
CA GLU A 344 -2.48 16.13 -1.54
C GLU A 344 -1.50 15.07 -1.05
N THR A 345 -0.40 14.87 -1.78
CA THR A 345 0.73 14.08 -1.28
C THR A 345 1.57 14.96 -0.38
N LEU A 346 1.56 14.65 0.90
CA LEU A 346 2.23 15.42 1.94
C LEU A 346 3.62 14.86 2.21
N ASN A 347 4.61 15.72 2.38
CA ASN A 347 5.89 15.38 2.97
C ASN A 347 5.80 15.42 4.51
N LEU A 348 6.87 15.04 5.21
CA LEU A 348 6.88 15.04 6.68
C LEU A 348 6.50 16.39 7.28
N LYS A 349 7.13 17.46 6.82
CA LYS A 349 6.82 18.84 7.28
C LYS A 349 5.38 19.22 7.00
N GLY A 350 4.83 18.82 5.85
CA GLY A 350 3.43 19.05 5.49
C GLY A 350 2.46 18.36 6.44
N ILE A 351 2.75 17.11 6.84
CA ILE A 351 1.94 16.39 7.84
C ILE A 351 2.01 17.08 9.21
N LEU A 352 3.20 17.42 9.68
CA LEU A 352 3.39 18.10 10.96
C LEU A 352 2.71 19.47 10.99
N LYS A 353 2.80 20.22 9.90
CA LYS A 353 2.14 21.53 9.78
C LYS A 353 0.63 21.41 9.83
N ASN A 354 0.01 20.52 9.01
CA ASN A 354 -1.43 20.33 9.02
C ASN A 354 -1.95 19.89 10.41
N TYR A 355 -1.20 19.01 11.08
CA TYR A 355 -1.50 18.60 12.44
C TYR A 355 -1.43 19.78 13.41
N LEU A 356 -0.36 20.58 13.41
CA LEU A 356 -0.19 21.71 14.32
C LEU A 356 -1.23 22.80 14.07
N ASP A 357 -1.49 23.15 12.82
CA ASP A 357 -2.52 24.14 12.48
C ASP A 357 -3.88 23.70 13.06
N PHE A 358 -4.20 22.42 12.96
CA PHE A 358 -5.40 21.83 13.56
C PHE A 358 -5.36 21.88 15.11
N GLN A 359 -4.21 21.62 15.75
CA GLN A 359 -4.09 21.74 17.21
C GLN A 359 -4.31 23.18 17.69
N TYR A 360 -3.77 24.16 16.97
CA TYR A 360 -3.99 25.57 17.30
C TYR A 360 -5.47 25.95 17.18
N GLU A 361 -6.13 25.51 16.13
CA GLU A 361 -7.57 25.77 15.95
C GLU A 361 -8.40 25.14 17.08
N ASN A 362 -8.14 23.87 17.40
CA ASN A 362 -8.85 23.13 18.44
C ASN A 362 -8.63 23.77 19.84
N ASN A 363 -7.38 24.05 20.19
CA ASN A 363 -7.07 24.65 21.49
C ASN A 363 -7.62 26.08 21.58
N THR A 364 -7.56 26.86 20.50
CA THR A 364 -8.18 28.20 20.47
C THR A 364 -9.67 28.11 20.80
N ARG A 365 -10.42 27.22 20.12
CA ARG A 365 -11.86 27.01 20.45
C ARG A 365 -12.09 26.54 21.87
N LYS A 366 -11.29 25.58 22.33
CA LYS A 366 -11.36 25.05 23.69
C LYS A 366 -11.22 26.17 24.72
N TYR A 367 -10.16 26.95 24.60
CA TYR A 367 -9.90 28.02 25.56
C TYR A 367 -10.86 29.19 25.43
N GLN A 368 -11.43 29.47 24.26
CA GLN A 368 -12.53 30.42 24.11
C GLN A 368 -13.76 29.98 24.88
N VAL A 369 -14.22 28.73 24.69
CA VAL A 369 -15.36 28.17 25.42
C VAL A 369 -15.10 28.13 26.93
N LEU A 370 -13.89 27.75 27.36
CA LEU A 370 -13.53 27.75 28.76
C LEU A 370 -13.51 29.16 29.35
N LEU A 371 -12.98 30.14 28.62
CA LEU A 371 -12.95 31.55 29.01
C LEU A 371 -14.37 32.10 29.18
N GLU A 372 -15.25 31.87 28.22
CA GLU A 372 -16.65 32.29 28.30
C GLU A 372 -17.35 31.69 29.54
N LYS A 373 -17.18 30.40 29.80
CA LYS A 373 -17.73 29.73 30.99
C LYS A 373 -17.17 30.31 32.29
N GLU A 374 -15.90 30.62 32.36
CA GLU A 374 -15.29 31.23 33.56
C GLU A 374 -15.69 32.71 33.72
N GLN A 375 -15.89 33.43 32.60
CA GLN A 375 -16.45 34.80 32.63
C GLN A 375 -17.90 34.83 33.13
N GLU A 376 -18.73 33.90 32.70
CA GLU A 376 -20.10 33.75 33.27
C GLU A 376 -20.06 33.41 34.76
N LYS A 377 -19.20 32.51 35.19
CA LYS A 377 -19.01 32.21 36.64
C LYS A 377 -18.51 33.43 37.41
N LYS A 378 -17.58 34.21 36.84
CA LYS A 378 -17.11 35.47 37.43
C LYS A 378 -18.26 36.42 37.63
N GLU A 379 -19.09 36.67 36.61
CA GLU A 379 -20.25 37.57 36.65
C GLU A 379 -21.20 37.15 37.78
N ILE A 380 -21.57 35.86 37.87
CA ILE A 380 -22.47 35.37 38.91
C ILE A 380 -21.85 35.49 40.30
N LYS A 381 -20.58 35.09 40.49
CA LYS A 381 -19.91 35.16 41.79
C LYS A 381 -19.71 36.57 42.27
N GLU A 382 -19.40 37.51 41.37
CA GLU A 382 -19.30 38.92 41.68
C GLU A 382 -20.60 39.49 42.17
N GLY A 383 -21.74 39.16 41.51
CA GLY A 383 -23.05 39.55 41.96
C GLY A 383 -23.41 38.96 43.32
N LEU A 384 -23.08 37.68 43.56
CA LEU A 384 -23.33 37.06 44.87
C LEU A 384 -22.49 37.66 46.01
N ILE A 385 -21.25 38.02 45.75
CA ILE A 385 -20.39 38.72 46.75
C ILE A 385 -20.99 40.08 47.08
N THR A 386 -21.32 40.86 46.04
CA THR A 386 -21.98 42.18 46.23
C THR A 386 -23.29 42.06 46.97
N ALA A 387 -24.10 41.02 46.67
CA ALA A 387 -25.34 40.78 47.38
C ALA A 387 -25.10 40.40 48.85
N CYS A 388 -24.05 39.66 49.18
CA CYS A 388 -23.70 39.35 50.57
C CYS A 388 -23.29 40.63 51.35
N ASP A 389 -22.60 41.58 50.70
CA ASP A 389 -22.22 42.83 51.31
C ASP A 389 -23.42 43.76 51.62
N CYS A 390 -24.50 43.68 50.81
CA CYS A 390 -25.75 44.42 51.01
C CYS A 390 -26.96 43.52 51.35
N ILE A 391 -26.73 42.45 52.08
CA ILE A 391 -27.73 41.41 52.32
C ILE A 391 -29.01 41.90 52.97
N ASP A 392 -28.92 42.83 53.89
CA ASP A 392 -30.10 43.38 54.57
C ASP A 392 -31.01 44.14 53.60
N LEU A 393 -30.41 44.85 52.64
CA LEU A 393 -31.13 45.47 51.51
C LEU A 393 -31.83 44.41 50.62
N ILE A 394 -31.13 43.36 50.25
CA ILE A 394 -31.69 42.25 49.44
C ILE A 394 -32.89 41.61 50.19
N ILE A 395 -32.75 41.32 51.49
CA ILE A 395 -33.83 40.76 52.31
C ILE A 395 -35.04 41.73 52.38
N ALA A 396 -34.77 43.02 52.53
CA ALA A 396 -35.82 44.04 52.54
C ALA A 396 -36.58 44.12 51.22
N ILE A 397 -35.91 44.02 50.04
CA ILE A 397 -36.48 43.97 48.73
C ILE A 397 -37.34 42.70 48.60
N LEU A 398 -36.84 41.53 48.95
CA LEU A 398 -37.54 40.26 48.88
C LEU A 398 -38.81 40.23 49.73
N ARG A 399 -38.75 40.77 50.95
CA ARG A 399 -39.90 40.88 51.83
C ARG A 399 -40.92 41.92 51.42
N GLY A 400 -40.49 42.92 50.68
CA GLY A 400 -41.33 44.00 50.11
C GLY A 400 -41.93 43.67 48.77
N SER A 401 -41.44 42.68 48.10
CA SER A 401 -41.92 42.28 46.75
C SER A 401 -43.15 41.37 46.85
N LYS A 402 -44.09 41.52 45.91
CA LYS A 402 -45.28 40.68 45.78
C LYS A 402 -45.00 39.36 45.02
N ASN A 403 -44.08 39.38 44.11
CA ASN A 403 -43.68 38.24 43.28
C ASN A 403 -42.23 38.36 42.86
N LEU A 404 -41.70 37.27 42.29
CA LEU A 404 -40.32 37.16 41.87
C LEU A 404 -39.92 38.17 40.77
N LYS A 405 -40.88 38.50 39.89
CA LYS A 405 -40.68 39.46 38.79
C LYS A 405 -40.41 40.89 39.26
N ASP A 406 -41.16 41.32 40.30
CA ASP A 406 -40.98 42.63 40.89
C ASP A 406 -39.66 42.72 41.67
N ALA A 407 -39.29 41.66 42.39
CA ALA A 407 -37.98 41.57 43.05
C ALA A 407 -36.82 41.62 42.03
N LYS A 408 -36.92 40.87 40.91
CA LYS A 408 -35.95 40.85 39.86
C LYS A 408 -35.81 42.22 39.17
N ALA A 409 -36.88 42.90 38.86
CA ALA A 409 -36.88 44.25 38.31
C ALA A 409 -36.19 45.26 39.22
N CYS A 410 -36.46 45.19 40.56
CA CYS A 410 -35.78 46.04 41.54
C CYS A 410 -34.26 45.76 41.58
N LEU A 411 -33.84 44.49 41.56
CA LEU A 411 -32.41 44.12 41.55
C LEU A 411 -31.69 44.58 40.25
N MET A 412 -32.38 44.53 39.11
CA MET A 412 -31.75 44.81 37.79
C MET A 412 -31.80 46.31 37.43
N GLU A 413 -32.89 46.96 37.69
CA GLU A 413 -33.19 48.30 37.18
C GLU A 413 -33.36 49.33 38.32
N GLY A 414 -33.29 48.90 39.58
CA GLY A 414 -33.57 49.76 40.73
C GLY A 414 -35.05 50.21 40.82
N ASP A 415 -35.95 49.49 40.14
CA ASP A 415 -37.39 49.82 40.11
C ASP A 415 -38.06 49.45 41.47
N ILE A 416 -38.24 50.47 42.29
CA ILE A 416 -38.87 50.38 43.62
C ILE A 416 -40.38 50.57 43.57
N SER A 417 -40.99 50.87 42.42
CA SER A 417 -42.41 51.26 42.31
C SER A 417 -43.37 50.22 42.85
N LYS A 418 -42.98 48.96 42.84
CA LYS A 418 -43.78 47.80 43.29
C LYS A 418 -43.28 47.16 44.57
N ILE A 419 -42.29 47.76 45.22
CA ILE A 419 -41.69 47.24 46.46
C ILE A 419 -42.21 48.00 47.64
N GLN A 420 -42.74 47.30 48.64
CA GLN A 420 -43.21 47.86 49.88
C GLN A 420 -42.16 47.63 51.00
N PHE A 421 -41.25 48.63 51.14
CA PHE A 421 -40.23 48.55 52.18
C PHE A 421 -40.85 48.64 53.56
N ARG A 422 -40.50 47.73 54.48
CA ARG A 422 -40.93 47.70 55.82
C ARG A 422 -40.08 48.53 56.80
N THR A 423 -38.84 48.75 56.37
CA THR A 423 -37.82 49.51 57.08
C THR A 423 -37.45 50.75 56.28
N PRO A 424 -37.54 51.98 56.78
CA PRO A 424 -37.14 53.23 56.10
C PRO A 424 -35.62 53.27 55.94
N GLY A 425 -35.17 53.83 54.82
CA GLY A 425 -33.76 54.03 54.53
C GLY A 425 -33.15 53.14 53.40
N PHE A 426 -33.84 52.09 53.02
CA PHE A 426 -33.32 51.21 51.90
C PHE A 426 -33.73 51.65 50.52
N GLU A 427 -34.62 52.63 50.36
CA GLU A 427 -35.18 53.07 49.11
C GLU A 427 -34.12 53.69 48.17
N GLU A 428 -33.26 54.54 48.72
CA GLU A 428 -32.22 55.24 47.95
C GLU A 428 -31.11 54.25 47.50
N ASP A 429 -30.79 53.24 48.34
CA ASP A 429 -29.76 52.27 47.98
C ASP A 429 -30.34 51.21 47.01
N ALA A 430 -31.63 50.88 47.11
CA ALA A 430 -32.29 49.99 46.18
C ALA A 430 -32.31 50.54 44.70
N LYS A 431 -32.47 51.91 44.56
CA LYS A 431 -32.42 52.58 43.28
C LYS A 431 -31.02 52.49 42.60
N LYS A 432 -29.96 52.25 43.37
CA LYS A 432 -28.61 52.16 42.85
C LYS A 432 -28.22 50.75 42.40
N LEU A 433 -29.07 49.77 42.62
CA LEU A 433 -28.82 48.39 42.23
C LEU A 433 -28.94 48.23 40.70
N HIS A 434 -27.92 47.63 40.10
CA HIS A 434 -27.84 47.34 38.69
C HIS A 434 -27.22 45.94 38.44
N PHE A 435 -27.82 44.90 38.99
CA PHE A 435 -27.40 43.53 38.74
C PHE A 435 -27.81 43.08 37.35
N THR A 436 -26.97 42.26 36.73
CA THR A 436 -27.38 41.62 35.47
C THR A 436 -28.45 40.59 35.70
N GLU A 437 -29.14 40.17 34.65
CA GLU A 437 -30.19 39.17 34.75
C GLU A 437 -29.69 37.86 35.39
N LYS A 438 -28.47 37.43 35.04
CA LYS A 438 -27.83 36.22 35.57
C LYS A 438 -27.52 36.41 37.07
N GLN A 439 -27.00 37.56 37.43
CA GLN A 439 -26.72 37.90 38.85
C GLN A 439 -28.01 37.95 39.68
N ALA A 440 -29.04 38.66 39.22
CA ALA A 440 -30.31 38.75 39.89
C ALA A 440 -30.98 37.38 40.09
N SER A 441 -30.93 36.52 39.05
CA SER A 441 -31.46 35.17 39.16
C SER A 441 -30.69 34.31 40.19
N ALA A 442 -29.35 34.38 40.19
CA ALA A 442 -28.53 33.66 41.14
C ALA A 442 -28.73 34.15 42.61
N ILE A 443 -28.95 35.47 42.80
CA ILE A 443 -29.24 36.05 44.10
C ILE A 443 -30.60 35.55 44.61
N LEU A 444 -31.62 35.50 43.76
CA LEU A 444 -32.95 35.04 44.11
C LEU A 444 -33.02 33.52 44.45
N GLU A 445 -32.11 32.74 43.85
CA GLU A 445 -31.96 31.31 44.10
C GLU A 445 -30.97 30.98 45.25
N MET A 446 -30.37 32.00 45.87
CA MET A 446 -29.35 31.81 46.89
C MET A 446 -29.97 31.23 48.17
N ARG A 447 -29.38 30.14 48.64
CA ARG A 447 -29.78 29.49 49.91
C ARG A 447 -29.26 30.26 51.12
N LEU A 448 -30.09 30.40 52.16
CA LEU A 448 -29.75 31.18 53.38
C LEU A 448 -28.44 30.76 54.06
N TYR A 449 -28.09 29.47 54.02
CA TYR A 449 -26.83 29.01 54.64
C TYR A 449 -25.56 29.58 53.96
N LYS A 450 -25.66 30.02 52.73
CA LYS A 450 -24.56 30.66 51.99
C LYS A 450 -24.14 32.02 52.58
N LEU A 451 -24.95 32.57 53.52
CA LEU A 451 -24.67 33.79 54.24
C LEU A 451 -23.77 33.56 55.49
N ILE A 452 -23.47 32.33 55.83
CA ILE A 452 -22.51 32.03 56.93
C ILE A 452 -21.11 32.49 56.53
N GLY A 453 -20.40 33.13 57.42
CA GLY A 453 -19.09 33.72 57.16
C GLY A 453 -18.06 32.79 56.53
N LEU A 454 -18.05 31.50 56.87
CA LEU A 454 -17.21 30.47 56.24
C LEU A 454 -17.56 30.24 54.78
N GLU A 455 -18.85 30.26 54.39
CA GLU A 455 -19.31 30.11 53.02
C GLU A 455 -18.99 31.34 52.17
N ILE A 456 -19.05 32.54 52.74
CA ILE A 456 -18.64 33.78 52.07
C ILE A 456 -17.11 33.75 51.77
N LEU A 457 -16.30 33.31 52.72
CA LEU A 457 -14.86 33.11 52.48
C LEU A 457 -14.60 32.06 51.43
N ALA A 458 -15.35 30.97 51.40
CA ALA A 458 -15.27 29.95 50.31
C ALA A 458 -15.61 30.57 48.94
N LEU A 459 -16.70 31.34 48.84
CA LEU A 459 -17.13 32.02 47.65
C LEU A 459 -16.04 33.01 47.13
N GLN A 460 -15.42 33.79 48.04
CA GLN A 460 -14.33 34.69 47.71
C GLN A 460 -13.10 33.93 47.20
N LYS A 461 -12.77 32.78 47.78
CA LYS A 461 -11.69 31.91 47.33
C LYS A 461 -11.98 31.37 45.92
N GLU A 462 -13.17 30.88 45.71
CA GLU A 462 -13.62 30.40 44.38
C GLU A 462 -13.60 31.53 43.32
N TYR A 463 -13.97 32.76 43.70
CA TYR A 463 -13.89 33.93 42.81
C TYR A 463 -12.46 34.26 42.40
N LYS A 464 -11.51 34.25 43.36
CA LYS A 464 -10.09 34.44 43.08
C LYS A 464 -9.55 33.36 42.15
N GLU A 465 -9.97 32.14 42.32
CA GLU A 465 -9.56 31.04 41.45
C GLU A 465 -10.14 31.19 40.03
N THR A 466 -11.38 31.64 39.90
CA THR A 466 -12.01 31.97 38.60
C THR A 466 -11.24 33.10 37.91
N LEU A 467 -10.84 34.15 38.64
CA LEU A 467 -10.03 35.23 38.07
C LEU A 467 -8.64 34.75 37.64
N ARG A 468 -8.02 33.82 38.35
CA ARG A 468 -6.73 33.22 37.96
C ARG A 468 -6.87 32.45 36.65
N LYS A 469 -7.92 31.61 36.53
CA LYS A 469 -8.21 30.87 35.31
C LYS A 469 -8.49 31.77 34.11
N ILE A 470 -9.26 32.84 34.29
CA ILE A 470 -9.52 33.83 33.24
C ILE A 470 -8.20 34.44 32.74
N LYS A 471 -7.30 34.86 33.63
CA LYS A 471 -5.99 35.40 33.23
C LYS A 471 -5.14 34.36 32.50
N GLU A 472 -5.16 33.12 32.95
CA GLU A 472 -4.45 32.00 32.34
C GLU A 472 -4.94 31.78 30.91
N TYR A 473 -6.27 31.65 30.74
CA TYR A 473 -6.87 31.43 29.41
C TYR A 473 -6.69 32.61 28.47
N GLN A 474 -6.74 33.84 28.98
CA GLN A 474 -6.41 35.05 28.22
C GLN A 474 -4.94 35.09 27.78
N LYS A 475 -4.01 34.62 28.63
CA LYS A 475 -2.58 34.51 28.29
C LYS A 475 -2.39 33.47 27.17
N ILE A 476 -3.03 32.30 27.29
CA ILE A 476 -2.94 31.23 26.29
C ILE A 476 -3.48 31.70 24.94
N LEU A 477 -4.65 32.36 24.92
CA LEU A 477 -5.25 32.89 23.71
C LEU A 477 -4.50 34.07 23.09
N GLY A 478 -3.74 34.80 23.88
CA GLY A 478 -3.03 36.02 23.46
C GLY A 478 -1.56 35.83 23.05
N SER A 479 -0.97 34.65 23.29
CA SER A 479 0.42 34.35 22.96
C SER A 479 0.58 33.00 22.29
N ARG A 480 1.31 33.01 21.17
CA ARG A 480 1.67 31.78 20.45
C ARG A 480 2.53 30.87 21.32
N GLU A 481 3.54 31.43 22.01
CA GLU A 481 4.42 30.69 22.90
C GLU A 481 3.64 30.02 24.05
N ALA A 482 2.63 30.70 24.62
CA ALA A 482 1.81 30.14 25.68
C ALA A 482 0.94 28.96 25.14
N MET A 483 0.48 29.05 23.91
CA MET A 483 -0.26 27.97 23.26
C MET A 483 0.67 26.79 22.93
N ASP A 484 1.90 27.05 22.47
CA ASP A 484 2.93 26.04 22.22
C ASP A 484 3.25 25.24 23.48
N GLU A 485 3.42 25.91 24.63
CA GLU A 485 3.62 25.24 25.91
C GLU A 485 2.46 24.30 26.28
N VAL A 486 1.22 24.74 26.09
CA VAL A 486 0.04 23.90 26.35
C VAL A 486 0.01 22.65 25.47
N ILE A 487 0.34 22.82 24.17
CA ILE A 487 0.38 21.69 23.22
C ILE A 487 1.50 20.73 23.62
N LYS A 488 2.69 21.24 23.99
CA LYS A 488 3.82 20.42 24.45
C LYS A 488 3.53 19.66 25.74
N GLU A 489 2.95 20.33 26.74
CA GLU A 489 2.55 19.67 28.00
C GLU A 489 1.55 18.53 27.75
N ASP A 490 0.60 18.75 26.86
CA ASP A 490 -0.39 17.79 26.49
C ASP A 490 0.25 16.57 25.78
N LEU A 491 1.13 16.82 24.80
CA LEU A 491 1.89 15.78 24.09
C LEU A 491 2.82 15.01 25.04
N GLN A 492 3.50 15.70 25.95
CA GLN A 492 4.38 15.06 26.92
C GLN A 492 3.60 14.12 27.85
N SER A 493 2.42 14.55 28.33
CA SER A 493 1.54 13.70 29.15
C SER A 493 1.11 12.44 28.40
N ILE A 494 0.75 12.57 27.12
CA ILE A 494 0.38 11.42 26.28
C ILE A 494 1.58 10.47 26.08
N LYS A 495 2.77 11.02 25.86
CA LYS A 495 3.99 10.23 25.71
C LYS A 495 4.30 9.43 26.98
N GLU A 496 4.26 10.08 28.15
CA GLU A 496 4.53 9.42 29.44
C GLU A 496 3.58 8.27 29.73
N GLU A 497 2.32 8.38 29.31
CA GLU A 497 1.31 7.37 29.59
C GLU A 497 1.27 6.23 28.57
N PHE A 498 1.52 6.52 27.28
CA PHE A 498 1.22 5.57 26.19
C PHE A 498 2.42 5.20 25.32
N ALA A 499 3.59 5.84 25.47
CA ALA A 499 4.73 5.51 24.62
C ALA A 499 5.23 4.08 24.87
N VAL A 500 5.58 3.40 23.77
CA VAL A 500 6.14 2.06 23.76
C VAL A 500 7.50 2.08 23.06
N GLU A 501 8.33 1.09 23.35
CA GLU A 501 9.62 0.94 22.69
C GLU A 501 9.45 0.63 21.20
N ARG A 502 10.41 1.07 20.39
CA ARG A 502 10.48 0.80 18.95
C ARG A 502 10.64 -0.70 18.70
N ARG A 503 9.89 -1.22 17.75
CA ARG A 503 9.93 -2.62 17.33
C ARG A 503 10.81 -2.82 16.09
N THR A 504 10.66 -1.97 15.07
CA THR A 504 11.35 -2.10 13.79
C THR A 504 12.78 -1.60 13.86
N LYS A 505 13.76 -2.42 13.49
CA LYS A 505 15.17 -2.03 13.33
C LYS A 505 15.38 -1.30 12.01
N ILE A 506 16.22 -0.27 12.00
CA ILE A 506 16.51 0.52 10.78
C ILE A 506 18.02 0.46 10.54
N GLU A 507 18.41 -0.04 9.38
CA GLU A 507 19.82 -0.13 8.96
C GLU A 507 19.94 -0.09 7.44
N ASP A 508 21.13 0.15 6.91
CA ASP A 508 21.44 -0.11 5.51
C ASP A 508 21.91 -1.55 5.38
N GLY A 509 20.99 -2.42 4.95
CA GLY A 509 21.25 -3.83 4.74
C GLY A 509 22.16 -4.04 3.52
N ARG A 510 23.10 -5.00 3.62
CA ARG A 510 23.79 -5.49 2.42
C ARG A 510 22.76 -6.06 1.46
N GLU A 511 22.91 -5.79 0.17
CA GLU A 511 22.05 -6.39 -0.83
C GLU A 511 22.20 -7.92 -0.74
N ALA A 512 21.08 -8.64 -0.59
CA ALA A 512 21.12 -10.09 -0.56
C ALA A 512 21.65 -10.58 -1.91
N VAL A 513 22.87 -11.09 -1.94
CA VAL A 513 23.51 -11.62 -3.15
C VAL A 513 23.19 -13.09 -3.24
N TYR A 514 22.34 -13.45 -4.18
CA TYR A 514 22.16 -14.85 -4.58
C TYR A 514 22.52 -14.94 -6.07
N ASP A 515 23.67 -15.52 -6.35
CA ASP A 515 24.12 -15.77 -7.71
C ASP A 515 23.58 -17.14 -8.14
N GLU A 516 22.48 -17.13 -8.87
CA GLU A 516 21.86 -18.33 -9.45
C GLU A 516 22.80 -19.04 -10.45
N ALA A 517 23.80 -18.31 -10.95
CA ALA A 517 24.85 -18.84 -11.83
C ALA A 517 25.93 -19.66 -11.10
N ALA A 518 26.04 -19.58 -9.78
CA ALA A 518 27.00 -20.37 -8.99
C ALA A 518 26.53 -21.80 -8.67
N GLU A 519 25.25 -22.14 -8.88
CA GLU A 519 24.84 -23.55 -8.96
C GLU A 519 25.39 -24.10 -10.27
N SER A 520 26.38 -24.99 -10.15
CA SER A 520 27.11 -25.62 -11.24
C SER A 520 26.24 -25.85 -12.46
N ALA A 521 26.43 -25.05 -13.52
CA ALA A 521 25.78 -25.23 -14.81
C ALA A 521 26.06 -26.66 -15.29
N ARG A 522 25.08 -27.55 -15.13
CA ARG A 522 25.20 -28.92 -15.58
C ARG A 522 24.99 -28.92 -17.09
N PRO A 523 25.90 -29.50 -17.87
CA PRO A 523 25.70 -29.69 -19.29
C PRO A 523 24.58 -30.70 -19.52
N GLY A 524 23.75 -30.47 -20.54
CA GLY A 524 22.69 -31.34 -21.01
C GLY A 524 22.50 -31.22 -22.50
N VAL A 525 21.74 -32.12 -23.06
CA VAL A 525 21.31 -32.08 -24.47
C VAL A 525 19.79 -32.02 -24.49
N PHE A 526 19.24 -30.87 -24.90
CA PHE A 526 17.81 -30.72 -25.16
C PHE A 526 17.42 -31.45 -26.41
N VAL A 527 16.35 -32.26 -26.31
CA VAL A 527 15.76 -32.96 -27.45
C VAL A 527 14.26 -32.66 -27.55
N LEU A 528 13.77 -32.47 -28.78
CA LEU A 528 12.36 -32.28 -29.08
C LEU A 528 11.96 -33.20 -30.23
N ASP A 529 11.01 -34.05 -29.98
CA ASP A 529 10.54 -35.01 -30.98
C ASP A 529 9.48 -34.40 -31.93
N LYS A 530 9.12 -35.15 -32.98
CA LYS A 530 8.12 -34.72 -33.98
C LYS A 530 6.68 -34.59 -33.41
N PHE A 531 6.42 -35.08 -32.20
CA PHE A 531 5.13 -34.98 -31.53
C PHE A 531 5.08 -33.82 -30.50
N GLY A 532 6.17 -33.08 -30.37
CA GLY A 532 6.26 -31.95 -29.46
C GLY A 532 6.64 -32.30 -28.01
N TYR A 533 7.14 -33.51 -27.76
CA TYR A 533 7.66 -33.90 -26.45
C TYR A 533 9.14 -33.52 -26.32
N CYS A 534 9.48 -32.92 -25.20
CA CYS A 534 10.87 -32.52 -24.90
C CYS A 534 11.39 -33.09 -23.59
N LYS A 535 12.68 -33.26 -23.51
CA LYS A 535 13.44 -33.68 -22.34
C LYS A 535 14.90 -33.22 -22.46
N ILE A 536 15.63 -33.30 -21.36
CA ILE A 536 17.09 -33.11 -21.32
C ILE A 536 17.73 -34.49 -21.17
N LEU A 537 18.69 -34.79 -22.01
CA LEU A 537 19.55 -35.99 -21.89
C LEU A 537 20.90 -35.59 -21.28
N GLU A 538 21.47 -36.49 -20.49
CA GLU A 538 22.86 -36.33 -20.10
C GLU A 538 23.78 -36.46 -21.32
N PRO A 539 24.85 -35.66 -21.46
CA PRO A 539 25.75 -35.74 -22.58
C PRO A 539 26.33 -37.14 -22.85
N SER A 540 26.62 -37.89 -21.80
CA SER A 540 27.11 -39.28 -21.87
C SER A 540 26.08 -40.25 -22.48
N ILE A 541 24.78 -39.99 -22.24
CA ILE A 541 23.69 -40.80 -22.85
C ILE A 541 23.51 -40.42 -24.33
N TYR A 542 23.60 -39.15 -24.66
CA TYR A 542 23.51 -38.66 -26.03
C TYR A 542 24.65 -39.22 -26.87
N GLU A 543 25.93 -39.08 -26.44
CA GLU A 543 27.10 -39.55 -27.19
C GLU A 543 27.06 -41.05 -27.50
N ARG A 544 26.57 -41.87 -26.59
CA ARG A 544 26.43 -43.32 -26.81
C ARG A 544 25.30 -43.69 -27.79
N ASN A 545 24.33 -42.83 -27.99
CA ASN A 545 23.12 -43.13 -28.75
C ASN A 545 22.84 -42.04 -29.81
N ARG A 546 23.88 -41.34 -30.26
CA ARG A 546 23.76 -40.14 -31.11
C ARG A 546 22.88 -40.37 -32.32
N GLU A 547 23.19 -41.41 -33.10
CA GLU A 547 22.47 -41.75 -34.33
C GLU A 547 20.97 -41.95 -34.14
N THR A 548 20.59 -42.60 -33.06
CA THR A 548 19.19 -42.85 -32.69
C THR A 548 18.50 -41.54 -32.27
N VAL A 549 19.16 -40.75 -31.42
CA VAL A 549 18.62 -39.49 -30.91
C VAL A 549 18.43 -38.48 -32.03
N ASP A 550 19.41 -38.35 -32.94
CA ASP A 550 19.38 -37.42 -34.08
C ASP A 550 18.28 -37.84 -35.10
N THR A 551 17.96 -39.11 -35.20
CA THR A 551 16.92 -39.62 -36.09
C THR A 551 15.51 -39.50 -35.55
N GLU A 552 15.34 -39.69 -34.24
CA GLU A 552 14.05 -39.67 -33.58
C GLU A 552 13.55 -38.26 -33.20
N ASN A 553 14.46 -37.28 -33.11
CA ASN A 553 14.13 -35.94 -32.67
C ASN A 553 14.34 -34.91 -33.81
N VAL A 554 13.46 -33.91 -33.85
CA VAL A 554 13.52 -32.81 -34.84
C VAL A 554 14.57 -31.78 -34.44
N TYR A 555 14.74 -31.57 -33.13
CA TYR A 555 15.74 -30.66 -32.60
C TYR A 555 16.56 -31.33 -31.50
N VAL A 556 17.89 -31.21 -31.62
CA VAL A 556 18.87 -31.70 -30.67
C VAL A 556 19.86 -30.57 -30.43
N LEU A 557 19.84 -29.99 -29.22
CA LEU A 557 20.59 -28.76 -28.90
C LEU A 557 21.42 -28.97 -27.62
N PRO A 558 22.74 -28.75 -27.67
CA PRO A 558 23.51 -28.70 -26.44
C PRO A 558 23.09 -27.49 -25.59
N CYS A 559 22.94 -27.71 -24.31
CA CYS A 559 22.52 -26.66 -23.36
C CYS A 559 23.13 -26.88 -21.98
N HIS A 560 23.03 -25.86 -21.14
CA HIS A 560 23.31 -25.95 -19.71
C HIS A 560 22.00 -25.74 -18.93
N THR A 561 21.93 -26.20 -17.70
CA THR A 561 20.75 -26.01 -16.84
C THR A 561 20.38 -24.54 -16.65
N THR A 562 21.34 -23.64 -16.78
CA THR A 562 21.13 -22.18 -16.70
C THR A 562 20.56 -21.55 -17.97
N ASP A 563 20.50 -22.26 -19.08
CA ASP A 563 20.08 -21.74 -20.36
C ASP A 563 18.54 -21.68 -20.49
N LYS A 564 18.10 -21.03 -21.57
CA LYS A 564 16.71 -21.01 -22.00
C LYS A 564 16.62 -21.56 -23.43
N ILE A 565 15.62 -22.37 -23.71
CA ILE A 565 15.28 -22.82 -25.06
C ILE A 565 14.25 -21.85 -25.65
N GLY A 566 14.55 -21.31 -26.84
CA GLY A 566 13.70 -20.38 -27.56
C GLY A 566 13.02 -21.07 -28.76
N LEU A 567 11.73 -20.83 -28.96
CA LEU A 567 10.91 -21.33 -30.07
C LEU A 567 10.39 -20.13 -30.88
N PHE A 568 10.78 -20.06 -32.17
CA PHE A 568 10.17 -19.18 -33.15
C PHE A 568 8.99 -19.91 -33.80
N THR A 569 7.84 -19.26 -33.95
CA THR A 569 6.63 -19.88 -34.47
C THR A 569 6.20 -19.23 -35.78
N ASP A 570 5.40 -19.98 -36.54
CA ASP A 570 4.84 -19.54 -37.83
C ASP A 570 3.92 -18.32 -37.70
N LEU A 571 3.35 -18.08 -36.54
CA LEU A 571 2.60 -16.86 -36.23
C LEU A 571 3.48 -15.66 -35.84
N GLY A 572 4.82 -15.78 -35.97
CA GLY A 572 5.76 -14.71 -35.69
C GLY A 572 5.97 -14.39 -34.21
N ALA A 573 5.72 -15.36 -33.31
CA ALA A 573 6.03 -15.28 -31.91
C ALA A 573 7.39 -15.92 -31.58
N PHE A 574 7.97 -15.52 -30.45
CA PHE A 574 9.12 -16.16 -29.83
C PHE A 574 8.79 -16.50 -28.39
N HIS A 575 8.77 -17.79 -28.08
CA HIS A 575 8.52 -18.33 -26.75
C HIS A 575 9.80 -18.82 -26.10
N GLN A 576 9.91 -18.70 -24.79
CA GLN A 576 11.09 -19.17 -24.03
C GLN A 576 10.67 -20.13 -22.91
N VAL A 577 11.46 -21.18 -22.71
CA VAL A 577 11.38 -22.15 -21.63
C VAL A 577 12.75 -22.24 -20.95
N LYS A 578 12.80 -22.20 -19.61
CA LYS A 578 14.05 -22.42 -18.89
C LYS A 578 14.41 -23.89 -18.93
N VAL A 579 15.66 -24.22 -19.14
CA VAL A 579 16.13 -25.62 -19.13
C VAL A 579 15.86 -26.30 -17.78
N THR A 580 15.86 -25.54 -16.67
CA THR A 580 15.50 -26.05 -15.35
C THR A 580 14.05 -26.53 -15.23
N GLU A 581 13.14 -26.05 -16.08
CA GLU A 581 11.74 -26.47 -16.11
C GLU A 581 11.52 -27.75 -16.94
N ILE A 582 12.52 -28.20 -17.70
CA ILE A 582 12.48 -29.36 -18.59
C ILE A 582 13.07 -30.57 -17.83
N PRO A 583 12.38 -31.72 -17.74
CA PRO A 583 12.86 -32.86 -16.97
C PRO A 583 14.09 -33.52 -17.65
N PHE A 584 15.07 -33.91 -16.80
CA PHE A 584 16.09 -34.84 -17.22
C PHE A 584 15.48 -36.23 -17.36
N GLY A 585 15.65 -36.85 -18.53
CA GLY A 585 15.08 -38.16 -18.84
C GLY A 585 16.12 -39.16 -19.34
N LYS A 586 15.74 -40.44 -19.27
CA LYS A 586 16.47 -41.52 -19.93
C LYS A 586 16.10 -41.60 -21.43
N LEU A 587 16.87 -42.34 -22.23
CA LEU A 587 16.63 -42.47 -23.66
C LEU A 587 15.18 -42.90 -23.99
N ARG A 588 14.59 -43.81 -23.23
CA ARG A 588 13.23 -44.35 -23.44
C ARG A 588 12.11 -43.53 -22.83
N ASP A 589 12.41 -42.54 -22.04
CA ASP A 589 11.41 -41.68 -21.42
C ASP A 589 10.78 -40.79 -22.49
N LYS A 590 9.46 -40.62 -22.45
CA LYS A 590 8.71 -39.85 -23.44
C LYS A 590 8.96 -38.33 -23.29
N GLY A 591 9.33 -37.87 -22.11
CA GLY A 591 9.45 -36.43 -21.78
C GLY A 591 8.10 -35.77 -21.52
N VAL A 592 8.07 -34.45 -21.61
CA VAL A 592 6.85 -33.62 -21.39
C VAL A 592 6.55 -32.81 -22.65
N PRO A 593 5.27 -32.54 -22.95
CA PRO A 593 4.89 -31.66 -24.03
C PRO A 593 5.41 -30.25 -23.79
N ILE A 594 6.02 -29.63 -24.82
CA ILE A 594 6.65 -28.31 -24.70
C ILE A 594 5.63 -27.18 -24.46
N ASP A 595 4.39 -27.37 -24.88
CA ASP A 595 3.27 -26.46 -24.62
C ASP A 595 2.88 -26.41 -23.14
N ASN A 596 3.09 -27.47 -22.36
CA ASN A 596 2.89 -27.46 -20.92
C ASN A 596 3.93 -26.59 -20.16
N LEU A 597 5.08 -26.33 -20.76
CA LEU A 597 6.19 -25.59 -20.15
C LEU A 597 6.26 -24.14 -20.63
N SER A 598 5.57 -23.79 -21.72
CA SER A 598 5.62 -22.50 -22.38
C SER A 598 4.23 -21.90 -22.59
N LYS A 599 4.17 -20.71 -23.20
CA LYS A 599 2.93 -20.13 -23.72
C LYS A 599 2.66 -20.49 -25.18
N PHE A 600 3.46 -21.41 -25.73
CA PHE A 600 3.25 -21.97 -27.04
C PHE A 600 1.99 -22.82 -27.07
N ASP A 601 1.14 -22.68 -28.10
CA ASP A 601 -0.11 -23.41 -28.26
C ASP A 601 -0.03 -24.28 -29.54
N ALA A 602 0.32 -25.53 -29.38
CA ALA A 602 0.50 -26.49 -30.49
C ALA A 602 -0.77 -26.69 -31.36
N THR A 603 -1.95 -26.23 -30.91
CA THR A 603 -3.20 -26.27 -31.68
C THR A 603 -3.32 -25.10 -32.66
N LYS A 604 -2.61 -23.99 -32.43
CA LYS A 604 -2.73 -22.74 -33.20
C LYS A 604 -1.47 -22.42 -34.01
N GLU A 605 -0.31 -22.77 -33.50
CA GLU A 605 0.97 -22.39 -34.09
C GLU A 605 1.94 -23.57 -34.17
N ARG A 606 2.94 -23.45 -35.03
CA ARG A 606 3.98 -24.47 -35.27
C ARG A 606 5.37 -23.88 -35.04
N PRO A 607 6.28 -24.64 -34.42
CA PRO A 607 7.67 -24.19 -34.31
C PRO A 607 8.34 -24.20 -35.69
N VAL A 608 8.92 -23.05 -36.03
CA VAL A 608 9.70 -22.86 -37.26
C VAL A 608 11.20 -23.06 -37.01
N CYS A 609 11.64 -22.63 -35.81
CA CYS A 609 13.03 -22.77 -35.41
C CYS A 609 13.10 -22.87 -33.88
N VAL A 610 13.89 -23.82 -33.38
CA VAL A 610 14.17 -23.98 -31.96
C VAL A 610 15.66 -23.80 -31.72
N VAL A 611 16.02 -22.96 -30.78
CA VAL A 611 17.41 -22.56 -30.53
C VAL A 611 17.72 -22.49 -29.03
N ASN A 612 18.97 -22.65 -28.67
CA ASN A 612 19.43 -22.23 -27.36
C ASN A 612 19.53 -20.69 -27.34
N ALA A 613 18.69 -20.05 -26.50
CA ALA A 613 18.60 -18.57 -26.45
C ALA A 613 19.93 -17.90 -26.06
N ALA A 614 20.82 -18.60 -25.33
CA ALA A 614 22.13 -18.11 -24.96
C ALA A 614 23.05 -17.94 -26.22
N GLN A 615 22.81 -18.72 -27.27
CA GLN A 615 23.59 -18.66 -28.52
C GLN A 615 23.16 -17.53 -29.45
N LEU A 616 21.99 -16.89 -29.20
CA LEU A 616 21.50 -15.79 -30.02
C LEU A 616 22.33 -14.50 -29.87
N LYS A 617 22.97 -14.35 -28.72
CA LYS A 617 23.80 -13.18 -28.43
C LYS A 617 24.96 -13.06 -29.41
N GLY A 618 24.99 -11.96 -30.15
CA GLY A 618 26.02 -11.68 -31.16
C GLY A 618 25.77 -12.31 -32.53
N GLN A 619 24.72 -13.10 -32.72
CA GLN A 619 24.33 -13.65 -34.02
C GLN A 619 23.34 -12.75 -34.75
N LYS A 620 23.37 -12.84 -36.08
CA LYS A 620 22.34 -12.25 -36.95
C LYS A 620 21.45 -13.36 -37.49
N LEU A 621 20.14 -13.13 -37.45
CA LEU A 621 19.14 -14.10 -37.90
C LEU A 621 18.42 -13.58 -39.14
N LEU A 622 18.36 -14.40 -40.19
CA LEU A 622 17.52 -14.18 -41.37
C LEU A 622 16.11 -14.68 -41.10
N PHE A 623 15.11 -13.80 -41.20
CA PHE A 623 13.69 -14.13 -41.19
C PHE A 623 13.14 -14.11 -42.60
N ALA A 624 12.37 -15.12 -42.96
CA ALA A 624 11.64 -15.18 -44.22
C ALA A 624 10.20 -15.63 -44.01
N THR A 625 9.25 -14.91 -44.64
CA THR A 625 7.84 -15.21 -44.58
C THR A 625 7.33 -15.86 -45.85
N LYS A 626 6.15 -16.45 -45.82
CA LYS A 626 5.49 -17.09 -46.92
C LYS A 626 5.24 -16.13 -48.11
N ASP A 627 4.98 -14.86 -47.81
CA ASP A 627 4.82 -13.78 -48.80
C ASP A 627 6.17 -13.19 -49.28
N ALA A 628 7.25 -13.90 -49.00
CA ALA A 628 8.63 -13.54 -49.37
C ALA A 628 9.10 -12.21 -48.79
N MET A 629 8.59 -11.82 -47.61
CA MET A 629 9.15 -10.73 -46.83
C MET A 629 10.37 -11.26 -46.07
N ILE A 630 11.51 -10.61 -46.24
CA ILE A 630 12.78 -11.02 -45.64
C ILE A 630 13.42 -9.89 -44.85
N LYS A 631 14.14 -10.21 -43.83
CA LYS A 631 14.93 -9.25 -43.03
C LYS A 631 16.02 -9.96 -42.23
N ILE A 632 17.05 -9.23 -41.85
CA ILE A 632 18.05 -9.66 -40.89
C ILE A 632 17.73 -8.98 -39.56
N VAL A 633 17.71 -9.77 -38.47
CA VAL A 633 17.45 -9.27 -37.09
C VAL A 633 18.64 -9.65 -36.22
N PRO A 634 19.22 -8.70 -35.47
CA PRO A 634 20.20 -9.04 -34.43
C PRO A 634 19.62 -9.93 -33.36
N GLY A 635 20.30 -11.03 -33.04
CA GLY A 635 19.81 -11.99 -32.04
C GLY A 635 19.66 -11.40 -30.60
N GLY A 636 20.41 -10.34 -30.30
CA GLY A 636 20.24 -9.58 -29.06
C GLY A 636 18.85 -8.96 -28.86
N GLU A 637 18.05 -8.78 -29.91
CA GLU A 637 16.65 -8.34 -29.84
C GLU A 637 15.77 -9.37 -29.11
N PHE A 638 16.20 -10.61 -28.95
CA PHE A 638 15.51 -11.72 -28.28
C PHE A 638 16.03 -11.98 -26.86
N GLU A 639 17.01 -11.20 -26.40
CA GLU A 639 17.47 -11.25 -25.00
C GLU A 639 16.43 -10.58 -24.09
N THR A 640 15.55 -11.37 -23.50
CA THR A 640 14.42 -10.88 -22.69
C THR A 640 14.10 -11.81 -21.53
N ASN A 641 13.48 -11.25 -20.48
CA ASN A 641 12.94 -12.04 -19.38
C ASN A 641 11.47 -12.44 -19.59
N ASN A 642 10.82 -11.93 -20.62
CA ASN A 642 9.45 -12.28 -20.91
C ASN A 642 9.36 -13.67 -21.52
N ARG A 643 8.41 -14.50 -21.08
CA ARG A 643 8.20 -15.86 -21.62
C ARG A 643 7.77 -15.88 -23.09
N THR A 644 7.20 -14.77 -23.57
CA THR A 644 6.75 -14.64 -24.97
C THR A 644 6.93 -13.20 -25.43
N VAL A 645 7.51 -13.02 -26.63
CA VAL A 645 7.61 -11.73 -27.33
C VAL A 645 7.30 -11.92 -28.81
N ALA A 646 6.94 -10.83 -29.49
CA ALA A 646 6.84 -10.87 -30.96
C ALA A 646 8.23 -11.05 -31.60
N ALA A 647 8.35 -12.00 -32.51
CA ALA A 647 9.57 -12.26 -33.29
C ALA A 647 9.60 -11.45 -34.59
N THR A 648 8.45 -11.27 -35.22
CA THR A 648 8.30 -10.46 -36.43
C THR A 648 6.88 -9.91 -36.52
N LYS A 649 6.70 -8.85 -37.30
CA LYS A 649 5.39 -8.33 -37.68
C LYS A 649 5.00 -8.93 -39.03
N LEU A 650 4.01 -9.81 -39.04
CA LEU A 650 3.45 -10.41 -40.23
C LEU A 650 2.43 -9.50 -40.90
N GLN A 651 2.20 -9.68 -42.20
CA GLN A 651 1.07 -9.13 -42.93
C GLN A 651 -0.19 -9.99 -42.69
N GLU A 652 -1.34 -9.51 -43.09
CA GLU A 652 -2.58 -10.26 -42.98
C GLU A 652 -2.50 -11.54 -43.79
N ASN A 653 -2.75 -12.69 -43.19
CA ASN A 653 -2.62 -14.05 -43.75
C ASN A 653 -1.20 -14.52 -44.14
N ASP A 654 -0.15 -13.77 -43.77
CA ASP A 654 1.25 -14.20 -43.96
C ASP A 654 1.71 -15.05 -42.77
N MET A 655 2.69 -15.91 -43.00
CA MET A 655 3.26 -16.80 -41.98
C MET A 655 4.78 -16.74 -42.03
N LEU A 656 5.42 -16.83 -40.85
CA LEU A 656 6.88 -17.00 -40.80
C LEU A 656 7.23 -18.41 -41.28
N LEU A 657 8.08 -18.49 -42.26
CA LEU A 657 8.49 -19.74 -42.91
C LEU A 657 9.84 -20.25 -42.40
N SER A 658 10.80 -19.33 -42.19
CA SER A 658 12.15 -19.70 -41.85
C SER A 658 12.83 -18.64 -40.96
N VAL A 659 13.59 -19.14 -39.98
CA VAL A 659 14.56 -18.33 -39.20
C VAL A 659 15.88 -19.10 -39.21
N GLN A 660 16.94 -18.48 -39.76
CA GLN A 660 18.27 -19.10 -39.95
C GLN A 660 19.39 -18.16 -39.51
N PRO A 661 20.50 -18.69 -38.95
CA PRO A 661 21.72 -17.90 -38.74
C PRO A 661 22.24 -17.33 -40.07
N ALA A 662 22.55 -16.03 -40.04
CA ALA A 662 23.03 -15.33 -41.25
C ALA A 662 24.51 -14.92 -41.20
N ASP A 663 25.18 -15.17 -40.06
CA ASP A 663 26.57 -14.83 -39.87
C ASP A 663 27.49 -15.63 -40.78
N GLY A 664 28.42 -14.97 -41.48
CA GLY A 664 29.35 -15.60 -42.41
C GLY A 664 28.76 -15.96 -43.79
N MET A 665 27.45 -15.78 -43.98
CA MET A 665 26.76 -16.03 -45.22
C MET A 665 27.00 -14.88 -46.19
N LYS A 666 27.19 -15.18 -47.47
CA LYS A 666 27.47 -14.18 -48.54
C LYS A 666 26.27 -13.96 -49.44
N GLU A 667 25.47 -14.98 -49.67
CA GLU A 667 24.38 -14.94 -50.64
C GLU A 667 23.13 -15.65 -50.10
N ALA A 668 21.98 -15.23 -50.58
CA ALA A 668 20.69 -15.85 -50.33
C ALA A 668 20.08 -16.38 -51.65
N VAL A 669 19.51 -17.56 -51.61
CA VAL A 669 18.76 -18.15 -52.73
C VAL A 669 17.32 -18.37 -52.27
N ILE A 670 16.41 -17.66 -52.89
CA ILE A 670 14.97 -17.83 -52.69
C ILE A 670 14.43 -18.86 -53.64
N GLN A 671 13.65 -19.81 -53.17
CA GLN A 671 12.91 -20.80 -53.94
C GLN A 671 11.39 -20.57 -53.73
N THR A 672 10.65 -20.48 -54.85
CA THR A 672 9.18 -20.36 -54.80
C THR A 672 8.50 -21.71 -55.05
N THR A 673 7.24 -21.83 -54.63
CA THR A 673 6.41 -23.02 -54.85
C THR A 673 6.26 -23.42 -56.34
N SER A 674 6.43 -22.47 -57.26
CA SER A 674 6.41 -22.72 -58.73
C SER A 674 7.79 -23.09 -59.31
N GLY A 675 8.83 -23.22 -58.49
CA GLY A 675 10.19 -23.56 -58.90
C GLY A 675 10.95 -22.41 -59.56
N ILE A 676 10.65 -21.20 -59.17
CA ILE A 676 11.45 -20.03 -59.52
C ILE A 676 12.51 -19.85 -58.44
N PHE A 677 13.75 -19.66 -58.86
CA PHE A 677 14.91 -19.41 -58.00
C PHE A 677 15.47 -18.02 -58.25
N LEU A 678 15.82 -17.32 -57.17
CA LEU A 678 16.50 -16.03 -57.23
C LEU A 678 17.67 -16.03 -56.25
N ARG A 679 18.90 -15.96 -56.79
CA ARG A 679 20.14 -15.85 -56.05
C ARG A 679 20.60 -14.39 -56.05
N PHE A 680 20.95 -13.84 -54.86
CA PHE A 680 21.43 -12.46 -54.74
C PHE A 680 22.31 -12.31 -53.48
N PRO A 681 23.15 -11.24 -53.41
CA PRO A 681 24.00 -10.98 -52.25
C PRO A 681 23.19 -10.75 -50.97
N ILE A 682 23.62 -11.32 -49.84
CA ILE A 682 22.92 -11.17 -48.54
C ILE A 682 22.94 -9.70 -48.07
N GLU A 683 23.93 -8.91 -48.49
CA GLU A 683 24.04 -7.49 -48.14
C GLU A 683 22.86 -6.64 -48.62
N GLU A 684 22.12 -7.12 -49.62
CA GLU A 684 20.89 -6.48 -50.10
C GLU A 684 19.71 -6.66 -49.13
N ILE A 685 19.85 -7.48 -48.08
CA ILE A 685 18.82 -7.70 -47.06
C ILE A 685 19.08 -6.73 -45.91
N SER A 686 18.13 -5.84 -45.67
CA SER A 686 18.25 -4.83 -44.61
C SER A 686 18.22 -5.45 -43.21
N GLU A 687 19.13 -5.01 -42.36
CA GLU A 687 19.07 -5.29 -40.92
C GLU A 687 18.01 -4.42 -40.27
N MET A 688 17.10 -5.04 -39.52
CA MET A 688 15.92 -4.38 -38.92
C MET A 688 15.63 -4.91 -37.52
N LYS A 689 14.86 -4.15 -36.77
CA LYS A 689 14.35 -4.60 -35.47
C LYS A 689 13.30 -5.70 -35.63
N LYS A 690 13.11 -6.52 -34.58
CA LYS A 690 12.13 -7.62 -34.59
C LYS A 690 10.72 -7.18 -35.00
N ASN A 691 10.25 -6.00 -34.63
CA ASN A 691 8.90 -5.50 -34.93
C ASN A 691 8.71 -4.97 -36.37
N ALA A 692 9.73 -5.03 -37.23
CA ALA A 692 9.62 -4.63 -38.65
C ALA A 692 9.02 -5.75 -39.49
N LYS A 693 8.31 -5.40 -40.59
CA LYS A 693 7.74 -6.36 -41.55
C LYS A 693 8.79 -7.02 -42.45
N GLY A 694 9.94 -6.37 -42.64
CA GLY A 694 10.93 -6.79 -43.60
C GLY A 694 10.79 -6.11 -44.97
N VAL A 695 11.62 -6.54 -45.91
CA VAL A 695 11.66 -6.11 -47.32
C VAL A 695 11.30 -7.29 -48.24
N ARG A 696 10.76 -7.01 -49.42
CA ARG A 696 10.39 -8.06 -50.33
C ARG A 696 11.66 -8.72 -50.92
N GLY A 697 11.74 -10.05 -50.82
CA GLY A 697 12.87 -10.83 -51.32
C GLY A 697 12.79 -11.10 -52.83
N ILE A 698 11.62 -11.52 -53.32
CA ILE A 698 11.35 -11.82 -54.74
C ILE A 698 9.97 -11.29 -55.12
N LYS A 699 9.75 -11.00 -56.40
CA LYS A 699 8.41 -10.68 -56.92
C LYS A 699 7.64 -11.95 -57.19
N LEU A 700 6.66 -12.23 -56.28
CA LEU A 700 5.77 -13.38 -56.39
C LEU A 700 4.65 -13.13 -57.40
N GLY A 701 4.25 -14.17 -58.12
CA GLY A 701 3.01 -14.19 -58.89
C GLY A 701 1.78 -14.27 -58.02
N ARG A 702 0.55 -14.10 -58.56
CA ARG A 702 -0.70 -14.02 -57.80
C ARG A 702 -1.02 -15.25 -56.91
N THR A 703 -0.50 -16.42 -57.29
CA THR A 703 -0.73 -17.71 -56.61
C THR A 703 0.56 -18.34 -56.06
N GLU A 704 1.63 -17.59 -56.08
CA GLU A 704 2.97 -18.05 -55.64
C GLU A 704 3.22 -17.65 -54.20
N SER A 705 3.97 -18.49 -53.50
CA SER A 705 4.51 -18.23 -52.20
C SER A 705 5.98 -18.68 -52.12
N LEU A 706 6.64 -18.21 -51.09
CA LEU A 706 7.98 -18.71 -50.75
C LEU A 706 7.85 -20.18 -50.32
N GLU A 707 8.71 -21.04 -50.83
CA GLU A 707 8.84 -22.44 -50.42
C GLU A 707 10.01 -22.62 -49.45
N ALA A 708 11.17 -22.04 -49.83
CA ALA A 708 12.38 -22.09 -49.00
C ALA A 708 13.30 -20.90 -49.28
N ILE A 709 14.16 -20.60 -48.33
CA ILE A 709 15.31 -19.73 -48.52
C ILE A 709 16.58 -20.46 -48.09
N HIS A 710 17.60 -20.42 -48.90
CA HIS A 710 18.89 -21.08 -48.68
C HIS A 710 19.98 -20.03 -48.58
N LEU A 711 20.89 -20.20 -47.64
CA LEU A 711 22.05 -19.32 -47.46
C LEU A 711 23.31 -20.00 -47.95
N LEU A 712 24.16 -19.24 -48.64
CA LEU A 712 25.43 -19.71 -49.16
C LEU A 712 26.58 -18.90 -48.55
N ASP A 713 27.58 -19.57 -48.02
CA ASP A 713 28.78 -18.97 -47.44
C ASP A 713 29.90 -18.65 -48.47
N GLY A 714 29.69 -19.09 -49.70
CA GLY A 714 30.64 -18.89 -50.80
C GLY A 714 31.83 -19.84 -50.76
N THR A 715 31.75 -20.94 -50.02
CA THR A 715 32.69 -22.07 -50.09
C THR A 715 32.53 -22.82 -51.39
N GLU A 716 33.50 -23.73 -51.73
CA GLU A 716 33.45 -24.54 -52.96
C GLU A 716 32.33 -25.60 -52.98
N ASP A 717 31.66 -25.81 -51.83
CA ASP A 717 30.51 -26.71 -51.75
C ASP A 717 29.34 -26.13 -52.55
N ASP A 718 28.81 -26.94 -53.48
CA ASP A 718 27.68 -26.59 -54.32
C ASP A 718 26.40 -27.26 -53.76
N PRO A 719 25.63 -26.58 -52.87
CA PRO A 719 24.42 -27.18 -52.30
C PRO A 719 23.40 -27.50 -53.39
N ILE A 720 22.90 -28.73 -53.35
CA ILE A 720 21.94 -29.24 -54.33
C ILE A 720 20.57 -29.38 -53.66
N VAL A 721 19.55 -28.76 -54.23
CA VAL A 721 18.16 -28.91 -53.83
C VAL A 721 17.37 -29.67 -54.86
N MET A 722 16.60 -30.65 -54.46
CA MET A 722 15.73 -31.42 -55.38
C MET A 722 14.45 -30.65 -55.62
N TYR A 723 14.17 -30.32 -56.90
CA TYR A 723 12.89 -29.76 -57.30
C TYR A 723 12.26 -30.64 -58.36
N LYS A 724 11.08 -31.22 -58.06
CA LYS A 724 10.38 -32.20 -58.96
C LYS A 724 11.31 -33.30 -59.49
N GLU A 725 12.02 -33.93 -58.55
CA GLU A 725 12.99 -35.02 -58.79
C GLU A 725 14.24 -34.64 -59.60
N LYS A 726 14.45 -33.34 -59.84
CA LYS A 726 15.65 -32.82 -60.53
C LYS A 726 16.55 -32.07 -59.57
N PRO A 727 17.88 -32.32 -59.64
CA PRO A 727 18.84 -31.57 -58.82
C PRO A 727 19.01 -30.15 -59.33
N VAL A 728 18.91 -29.17 -58.44
CA VAL A 728 19.20 -27.76 -58.72
C VAL A 728 20.45 -27.36 -57.93
N HIS A 729 21.49 -26.99 -58.63
CA HIS A 729 22.76 -26.54 -58.08
C HIS A 729 22.66 -25.06 -57.71
N LEU A 730 22.61 -24.75 -56.42
CA LEU A 730 22.33 -23.38 -55.94
C LEU A 730 23.46 -22.40 -56.29
N SER A 731 24.71 -22.84 -56.22
CA SER A 731 25.90 -22.04 -56.54
C SER A 731 26.06 -21.71 -58.02
N ARG A 732 25.37 -22.45 -58.90
CA ARG A 732 25.42 -22.24 -60.38
C ARG A 732 24.28 -21.32 -60.86
N LEU A 733 23.37 -20.93 -60.01
CA LEU A 733 22.30 -19.99 -60.38
C LEU A 733 22.92 -18.61 -60.68
N LYS A 734 22.37 -17.93 -61.70
CA LYS A 734 22.78 -16.57 -61.97
C LYS A 734 22.47 -15.62 -60.81
N ILE A 735 23.49 -14.85 -60.45
CA ILE A 735 23.30 -13.81 -59.40
C ILE A 735 22.45 -12.68 -59.99
N GLY A 736 21.38 -12.35 -59.34
CA GLY A 736 20.49 -11.24 -59.63
C GLY A 736 20.47 -10.24 -58.47
N HIS A 737 19.41 -9.42 -58.44
CA HIS A 737 19.16 -8.45 -57.34
C HIS A 737 17.92 -8.84 -56.57
N ARG A 738 17.90 -8.53 -55.29
CA ARG A 738 16.71 -8.66 -54.44
C ARG A 738 15.49 -7.98 -55.13
N ASP A 739 14.31 -8.49 -54.91
CA ASP A 739 13.06 -8.03 -55.51
C ASP A 739 13.01 -8.24 -57.03
N GLY A 740 13.86 -9.10 -57.56
CA GLY A 740 13.81 -9.56 -58.95
C GLY A 740 12.68 -10.55 -59.23
N LYS A 741 12.53 -10.94 -60.53
CA LYS A 741 11.52 -11.98 -60.92
C LYS A 741 12.05 -13.41 -60.79
N GLY A 742 13.36 -13.58 -60.56
CA GLY A 742 14.00 -14.89 -60.58
C GLY A 742 13.96 -15.60 -61.94
N SER A 743 14.41 -16.85 -61.95
CA SER A 743 14.40 -17.71 -63.15
C SER A 743 13.99 -19.14 -62.77
N ARG A 744 13.33 -19.83 -63.66
CA ARG A 744 13.10 -21.27 -63.51
C ARG A 744 14.42 -22.01 -63.56
N ALA A 745 14.57 -23.01 -62.68
CA ALA A 745 15.73 -23.87 -62.72
C ALA A 745 15.81 -24.54 -64.13
N ARG A 746 16.91 -24.33 -64.85
CA ARG A 746 17.19 -25.08 -66.02
C ARG A 746 17.68 -26.45 -65.65
N SER A 747 17.03 -27.47 -66.15
CA SER A 747 17.37 -28.91 -66.02
C SER A 747 18.70 -29.20 -66.63
#